data_ff2c3b75714ec04dd5cf428fb1cd7334
#
_entry.id   ff2c3b75714ec04dd5cf428fb1cd7334
#
_cell.length_a   1.000
_cell.length_b   1.000
_cell.length_c   1.000
_cell.angle_alpha   90.00
_cell.angle_beta   90.00
_cell.angle_gamma   90.00
#
_symmetry.space_group_name_H-M   'P 1'
#
loop_
_entity.id
_entity.type
_entity.pdbx_description
1 polymer ?
#
loop_
_entity_poly.entity_id
_entity_poly.type
_entity_poly.pdbx_seq_one_letter_code
_entity_poly.pdbx_strand_id
1 'polypeptide(L)'
;MKNRIFSLLLLLILLFGATSVPAAGIDLRTRQEVGRTLTRIVAREVAGGYVKVQVVKASRSRVRIYASIGLSYYPFREQNVLAMYDSVRAVLPAGYRKARIELYTDRHEVSELIPMACRNHAALEKLLKKRRLIPFVNPSERPLVTPLDRPAVPTRGLAGRHIALWQSHGRYFDQTRNCWRWQRSRLWMTCEDLYTQSYVLPYLVPMLENAGANVLLPRERDVQKHEVLADNDGGAAQYREQTGREAWTTGGAGFAHRREVYRSGENPFREGTVRRTRTVTDPAEESRAVWRADIPERGEYAVYVSYESTPESADDAVYTVHHLGGRSSYAVNQTMGGGTWIYLGRFPFAAGEQEVVTLTNRSRREGRTVSADAVKIGGGFGNIARTVCDSLRRPDVEYTEETSGFPRFCEGARYWLQWAGFDPKVYTPKQDKDDYRDDYMSRAHWVNALMGGSPRLPDSAGLRIPVDMALAFHSDAGVRDGDGIVGTLGICYTRDTKGRFAGGADRYRSRDLTDLVMTQVVSDIRRTWEPEWSRRGLWNRSYYEARVPGAPTMLLELLSHQNFADMRYGSDPRFKFLISRAVYKGILRYLASQYDVPYVVQPLPVEAMSTEFVGDNRVCVSWTPVADSLEATAAPDGYIVYTRIDDGAFDRGTYTEKPFHIVEQEPGHLYSYRVTAVNAGGESFPSETLSACRMPDEKGCVLVVNGFDRTSAPFSMRSDSLAGFYTDVDGGVPDRRDISFIGNQRIYDLDMARCDDDSRALGACTWDYETDVLGGNSFDYPALHGRAITAAGYSFCSASVRAVERGTCALGAYPAVDLILGKQRTTTMGRGVREAVFRTFPPDLQRELEEYLAQGGALFASGCYVASDLWNGALSDASDRAFAERVLRVAWDGGAARRGRVRVVTGHGGFMRGEYRYRDRLSPEGYAVEAADVLRPAGEGAFTVLRYIENGRTAGVACDAGVRTVVTGFPFEALTDAAQRERLMRDVLDFLLMQNNR
;
A
#
# COMPACT_ATOMS: atom_id res chain seq x y z
N MET A 1 -16.63 -69.21 -61.85
CA MET A 1 -16.78 -67.79 -61.80
C MET A 1 -16.43 -67.11 -60.47
N LYS A 2 -16.29 -67.79 -59.35
CA LYS A 2 -15.96 -67.23 -58.06
C LYS A 2 -14.45 -66.90 -57.83
N ASN A 3 -13.55 -67.56 -58.58
CA ASN A 3 -12.07 -67.36 -58.35
C ASN A 3 -11.47 -66.19 -59.20
N ARG A 4 -12.18 -65.63 -60.16
CA ARG A 4 -11.68 -64.49 -60.95
C ARG A 4 -12.02 -63.10 -60.33
N ILE A 5 -13.07 -63.09 -59.52
CA ILE A 5 -13.50 -61.83 -58.79
C ILE A 5 -12.56 -61.55 -57.66
N PHE A 6 -12.08 -62.59 -56.93
CA PHE A 6 -11.16 -62.46 -55.81
C PHE A 6 -9.77 -61.93 -56.24
N SER A 7 -9.27 -62.35 -57.39
CA SER A 7 -7.99 -61.88 -57.94
C SER A 7 -8.05 -60.44 -58.47
N LEU A 8 -9.21 -59.96 -58.96
CA LEU A 8 -9.41 -58.62 -59.42
C LEU A 8 -9.60 -57.65 -58.20
N LEU A 9 -10.23 -58.07 -57.11
CA LEU A 9 -10.34 -57.29 -55.87
C LEU A 9 -8.98 -57.13 -55.15
N LEU A 10 -8.12 -58.13 -55.19
CA LEU A 10 -6.78 -58.11 -54.66
C LEU A 10 -5.83 -57.20 -55.45
N LEU A 11 -6.03 -57.16 -56.81
CA LEU A 11 -5.25 -56.28 -57.71
C LEU A 11 -5.73 -54.84 -57.65
N LEU A 12 -7.03 -54.57 -57.38
CA LEU A 12 -7.54 -53.25 -57.14
C LEU A 12 -7.13 -52.69 -55.73
N ILE A 13 -7.00 -53.55 -54.71
CA ILE A 13 -6.46 -53.16 -53.40
C ILE A 13 -4.96 -52.86 -53.47
N LEU A 14 -4.20 -53.49 -54.35
CA LEU A 14 -2.78 -53.26 -54.64
C LEU A 14 -2.56 -52.02 -55.55
N LEU A 15 -3.52 -51.60 -56.36
CA LEU A 15 -3.41 -50.43 -57.24
C LEU A 15 -3.98 -49.14 -56.60
N PHE A 16 -4.80 -49.22 -55.51
CA PHE A 16 -5.23 -48.10 -54.71
C PHE A 16 -4.53 -48.04 -53.33
N GLY A 17 -3.47 -48.77 -53.12
CA GLY A 17 -2.44 -48.50 -52.16
C GLY A 17 -1.82 -47.15 -52.47
N ALA A 18 -2.62 -46.05 -52.36
CA ALA A 18 -2.08 -44.74 -52.26
C ALA A 18 -1.03 -44.80 -51.16
N THR A 19 0.20 -44.72 -51.58
CA THR A 19 1.32 -44.44 -50.71
C THR A 19 0.95 -43.18 -49.93
N SER A 20 0.24 -43.35 -48.83
CA SER A 20 0.35 -42.40 -47.72
C SER A 20 1.83 -42.52 -47.29
N VAL A 21 2.67 -41.73 -47.98
CA VAL A 21 4.01 -41.41 -47.44
C VAL A 21 3.74 -41.02 -46.01
N PRO A 22 4.17 -41.83 -45.02
CA PRO A 22 4.02 -41.45 -43.65
C PRO A 22 4.64 -40.05 -43.62
N ALA A 23 3.87 -39.04 -43.17
CA ALA A 23 4.40 -37.70 -43.01
C ALA A 23 5.70 -37.89 -42.23
N ALA A 24 6.85 -37.65 -42.90
CA ALA A 24 8.15 -37.93 -42.34
C ALA A 24 8.21 -37.10 -41.05
N GLY A 25 8.01 -37.81 -39.94
CA GLY A 25 7.99 -37.17 -38.62
C GLY A 25 9.32 -36.50 -38.41
N ILE A 26 9.31 -35.27 -37.93
CA ILE A 26 10.53 -34.59 -37.49
C ILE A 26 11.22 -35.53 -36.50
N ASP A 27 12.51 -35.77 -36.72
CA ASP A 27 13.31 -36.71 -35.95
C ASP A 27 13.45 -36.26 -34.45
N LEU A 28 13.83 -37.17 -33.58
CA LEU A 28 14.00 -36.91 -32.15
C LEU A 28 15.05 -35.79 -31.91
N ARG A 29 16.11 -35.74 -32.72
CA ARG A 29 17.17 -34.74 -32.59
C ARG A 29 16.64 -33.34 -32.87
N THR A 30 15.89 -33.15 -33.94
CA THR A 30 15.24 -31.85 -34.24
C THR A 30 14.25 -31.45 -33.18
N ARG A 31 13.47 -32.40 -32.65
CA ARG A 31 12.55 -32.13 -31.54
C ARG A 31 13.30 -31.62 -30.28
N GLN A 32 14.40 -32.25 -29.94
CA GLN A 32 15.25 -31.84 -28.82
C GLN A 32 15.87 -30.46 -29.05
N GLU A 33 16.29 -30.16 -30.30
CA GLU A 33 16.86 -28.87 -30.64
C GLU A 33 15.84 -27.73 -30.56
N VAL A 34 14.62 -27.95 -31.04
CA VAL A 34 13.50 -27.02 -30.83
C VAL A 34 13.23 -26.82 -29.34
N GLY A 35 13.23 -27.90 -28.56
CA GLY A 35 13.04 -27.82 -27.10
C GLY A 35 14.14 -26.99 -26.41
N ARG A 36 15.41 -27.20 -26.78
CA ARG A 36 16.56 -26.43 -26.28
C ARG A 36 16.44 -24.95 -26.66
N THR A 37 16.07 -24.65 -27.89
CA THR A 37 15.88 -23.27 -28.40
C THR A 37 14.78 -22.57 -27.63
N LEU A 38 13.62 -23.19 -27.45
CA LEU A 38 12.52 -22.64 -26.65
C LEU A 38 12.92 -22.47 -25.18
N THR A 39 13.62 -23.44 -24.59
CA THR A 39 14.12 -23.33 -23.21
C THR A 39 15.04 -22.12 -23.05
N ARG A 40 15.98 -21.91 -23.99
CA ARG A 40 16.89 -20.76 -23.95
C ARG A 40 16.16 -19.41 -24.02
N ILE A 41 15.10 -19.34 -24.83
CA ILE A 41 14.27 -18.11 -24.94
C ILE A 41 13.51 -17.89 -23.63
N VAL A 42 12.84 -18.92 -23.11
CA VAL A 42 12.02 -18.81 -21.89
C VAL A 42 12.87 -18.52 -20.66
N ALA A 43 14.03 -19.16 -20.54
CA ALA A 43 14.92 -18.99 -19.37
C ALA A 43 15.50 -17.57 -19.21
N ARG A 44 15.47 -16.74 -20.24
CA ARG A 44 15.84 -15.31 -20.12
C ARG A 44 14.85 -14.49 -19.30
N GLU A 45 13.59 -14.91 -19.26
CA GLU A 45 12.51 -14.17 -18.61
C GLU A 45 11.95 -14.91 -17.40
N VAL A 46 11.93 -16.25 -17.42
CA VAL A 46 11.25 -17.09 -16.44
C VAL A 46 12.26 -18.00 -15.74
N ALA A 47 12.36 -17.87 -14.44
CA ALA A 47 13.23 -18.71 -13.62
C ALA A 47 12.80 -20.19 -13.71
N GLY A 48 13.75 -21.07 -14.03
CA GLY A 48 13.46 -22.50 -14.21
C GLY A 48 12.61 -22.84 -15.43
N GLY A 49 12.58 -21.95 -16.41
CA GLY A 49 11.80 -22.05 -17.66
C GLY A 49 12.27 -23.16 -18.58
N TYR A 50 12.05 -24.44 -18.19
CA TYR A 50 12.35 -25.60 -19.02
C TYR A 50 11.18 -25.95 -19.95
N VAL A 51 11.46 -26.06 -21.26
CA VAL A 51 10.47 -26.38 -22.28
C VAL A 51 10.79 -27.72 -22.96
N LYS A 52 9.92 -28.70 -22.77
CA LYS A 52 9.99 -29.97 -23.49
C LYS A 52 9.03 -29.95 -24.67
N VAL A 53 9.50 -30.30 -25.86
CA VAL A 53 8.62 -30.53 -27.00
C VAL A 53 8.06 -31.94 -26.93
N GLN A 54 6.75 -32.05 -26.79
CA GLN A 54 6.04 -33.33 -26.64
C GLN A 54 5.78 -34.03 -27.98
N VAL A 55 5.23 -33.27 -28.93
CA VAL A 55 4.84 -33.77 -30.24
C VAL A 55 5.18 -32.73 -31.30
N VAL A 56 5.64 -33.18 -32.47
CA VAL A 56 5.71 -32.37 -33.68
C VAL A 56 4.99 -33.09 -34.82
N LYS A 57 4.00 -32.43 -35.41
CA LYS A 57 3.28 -32.87 -36.61
C LYS A 57 3.71 -31.97 -37.78
N ALA A 58 4.35 -32.54 -38.78
CA ALA A 58 4.90 -31.78 -39.89
C ALA A 58 4.35 -32.22 -41.23
N SER A 59 4.05 -31.24 -42.09
CA SER A 59 3.83 -31.38 -43.51
C SER A 59 4.68 -30.29 -44.24
N ARG A 60 4.83 -30.40 -45.55
CA ARG A 60 5.59 -29.38 -46.33
C ARG A 60 5.03 -27.95 -46.17
N SER A 61 3.73 -27.82 -45.90
CA SER A 61 3.04 -26.52 -45.75
C SER A 61 2.83 -26.08 -44.29
N ARG A 62 2.92 -27.01 -43.30
CA ARG A 62 2.57 -26.72 -41.91
C ARG A 62 3.34 -27.59 -40.93
N VAL A 63 3.92 -26.96 -39.89
CA VAL A 63 4.60 -27.63 -38.77
C VAL A 63 3.87 -27.22 -37.48
N ARG A 64 3.27 -28.21 -36.77
CA ARG A 64 2.64 -28.02 -35.47
C ARG A 64 3.53 -28.59 -34.38
N ILE A 65 3.90 -27.76 -33.42
CA ILE A 65 4.78 -28.08 -32.29
C ILE A 65 3.97 -27.97 -31.01
N TYR A 66 3.93 -29.03 -30.24
CA TYR A 66 3.27 -29.08 -28.93
C TYR A 66 4.33 -29.10 -27.84
N ALA A 67 4.43 -28.00 -27.12
CA ALA A 67 5.39 -27.80 -26.04
C ALA A 67 4.74 -28.03 -24.66
N SER A 68 5.59 -28.30 -23.66
CA SER A 68 5.17 -28.43 -22.26
C SER A 68 4.62 -27.11 -21.74
N ILE A 69 3.92 -27.18 -20.58
CA ILE A 69 3.31 -26.03 -19.91
C ILE A 69 4.31 -24.94 -19.54
N GLY A 70 5.60 -25.28 -19.33
CA GLY A 70 6.67 -24.28 -19.05
C GLY A 70 6.76 -23.17 -20.08
N LEU A 71 6.42 -23.43 -21.34
CA LEU A 71 6.36 -22.37 -22.36
C LEU A 71 5.23 -21.36 -22.07
N SER A 72 4.10 -21.79 -21.50
CA SER A 72 2.97 -20.89 -21.20
C SER A 72 3.27 -19.85 -20.12
N TYR A 73 4.36 -20.00 -19.36
CA TYR A 73 4.77 -19.03 -18.32
C TYR A 73 5.44 -17.78 -18.91
N TYR A 74 5.82 -17.84 -20.20
CA TYR A 74 6.49 -16.74 -20.89
C TYR A 74 5.54 -15.55 -21.11
N PRO A 75 6.00 -14.29 -20.98
CA PRO A 75 5.22 -13.10 -21.25
C PRO A 75 5.12 -12.86 -22.77
N PHE A 76 4.12 -13.44 -23.41
CA PHE A 76 3.94 -13.32 -24.85
C PHE A 76 3.54 -11.89 -25.27
N ARG A 77 4.26 -11.38 -26.29
CA ARG A 77 4.02 -10.11 -26.98
C ARG A 77 4.14 -10.36 -28.49
N GLU A 78 3.55 -9.52 -29.33
CA GLU A 78 3.60 -9.75 -30.79
C GLU A 78 5.02 -9.93 -31.31
N GLN A 79 5.92 -9.02 -30.91
CA GLN A 79 7.32 -9.06 -31.37
C GLN A 79 8.07 -10.32 -30.88
N ASN A 80 7.94 -10.69 -29.61
CA ASN A 80 8.65 -11.83 -29.07
C ASN A 80 8.09 -13.17 -29.57
N VAL A 81 6.80 -13.25 -29.91
CA VAL A 81 6.19 -14.42 -30.56
C VAL A 81 6.72 -14.58 -31.98
N LEU A 82 6.85 -13.49 -32.74
CA LEU A 82 7.48 -13.54 -34.09
C LEU A 82 8.94 -14.01 -34.01
N ALA A 83 9.72 -13.42 -33.13
CA ALA A 83 11.12 -13.84 -32.91
C ALA A 83 11.26 -15.31 -32.46
N MET A 84 10.28 -15.80 -31.70
CA MET A 84 10.20 -17.22 -31.28
C MET A 84 9.95 -18.13 -32.47
N TYR A 85 9.00 -17.77 -33.37
CA TYR A 85 8.76 -18.52 -34.59
C TYR A 85 10.00 -18.54 -35.49
N ASP A 86 10.72 -17.43 -35.66
CA ASP A 86 11.92 -17.35 -36.48
C ASP A 86 13.06 -18.20 -35.89
N SER A 87 13.22 -18.19 -34.56
CA SER A 87 14.18 -19.02 -33.85
C SER A 87 13.88 -20.53 -34.03
N VAL A 88 12.61 -20.92 -33.96
CA VAL A 88 12.17 -22.30 -34.23
C VAL A 88 12.43 -22.64 -35.71
N ARG A 89 12.10 -21.74 -36.65
CA ARG A 89 12.29 -21.92 -38.08
C ARG A 89 13.77 -22.18 -38.42
N ALA A 90 14.68 -21.49 -37.78
CA ALA A 90 16.12 -21.63 -38.01
C ALA A 90 16.65 -23.04 -37.70
N VAL A 91 16.06 -23.73 -36.71
CA VAL A 91 16.49 -25.08 -36.29
C VAL A 91 15.71 -26.22 -36.97
N LEU A 92 14.69 -25.90 -37.77
CA LEU A 92 13.97 -26.90 -38.55
C LEU A 92 14.79 -27.36 -39.78
N PRO A 93 14.65 -28.65 -40.22
CA PRO A 93 15.25 -29.13 -41.43
C PRO A 93 14.83 -28.29 -42.65
N ALA A 94 15.70 -28.15 -43.65
CA ALA A 94 15.53 -27.26 -44.80
C ALA A 94 14.14 -27.42 -45.50
N GLY A 95 13.62 -28.66 -45.59
CA GLY A 95 12.34 -28.95 -46.23
C GLY A 95 11.11 -28.38 -45.49
N TYR A 96 11.26 -27.93 -44.24
CA TYR A 96 10.17 -27.38 -43.42
C TYR A 96 10.31 -25.90 -43.12
N ARG A 97 11.42 -25.24 -43.48
CA ARG A 97 11.67 -23.80 -43.15
C ARG A 97 10.67 -22.84 -43.77
N LYS A 98 10.05 -23.21 -44.91
CA LYS A 98 9.00 -22.42 -45.58
C LYS A 98 7.59 -22.73 -45.05
N ALA A 99 7.45 -23.76 -44.24
CA ALA A 99 6.14 -24.12 -43.66
C ALA A 99 5.61 -23.09 -42.67
N ARG A 100 4.30 -23.01 -42.56
CA ARG A 100 3.67 -22.26 -41.48
C ARG A 100 3.89 -22.99 -40.15
N ILE A 101 4.52 -22.32 -39.20
CA ILE A 101 4.75 -22.82 -37.84
C ILE A 101 3.55 -22.46 -36.99
N GLU A 102 3.05 -23.42 -36.24
CA GLU A 102 2.02 -23.28 -35.21
C GLU A 102 2.61 -23.89 -33.91
N LEU A 103 2.86 -23.07 -32.90
CA LEU A 103 3.45 -23.46 -31.63
C LEU A 103 2.39 -23.47 -30.54
N TYR A 104 2.18 -24.60 -29.91
CA TYR A 104 1.13 -24.82 -28.90
C TYR A 104 1.73 -25.06 -27.51
N THR A 105 1.12 -24.48 -26.51
CA THR A 105 1.33 -24.74 -25.09
C THR A 105 0.05 -24.52 -24.33
N ASP A 106 -0.18 -25.22 -23.21
CA ASP A 106 -1.41 -25.15 -22.41
C ASP A 106 -2.70 -25.20 -23.27
N ARG A 107 -2.71 -26.00 -24.34
CA ARG A 107 -3.81 -26.21 -25.32
C ARG A 107 -4.06 -25.02 -26.28
N HIS A 108 -3.25 -23.99 -26.29
CA HIS A 108 -3.40 -22.80 -27.12
C HIS A 108 -2.19 -22.58 -28.00
N GLU A 109 -2.42 -21.98 -29.15
CA GLU A 109 -1.32 -21.42 -29.92
C GLU A 109 -0.75 -20.21 -29.18
N VAL A 110 0.59 -20.07 -29.16
CA VAL A 110 1.24 -19.03 -28.37
C VAL A 110 0.79 -17.61 -28.73
N SER A 111 0.42 -17.37 -29.99
CA SER A 111 -0.17 -16.11 -30.43
C SER A 111 -1.53 -15.82 -29.77
N GLU A 112 -2.27 -16.84 -29.34
CA GLU A 112 -3.54 -16.67 -28.64
C GLU A 112 -3.33 -16.25 -27.17
N LEU A 113 -2.14 -16.49 -26.61
CA LEU A 113 -1.79 -16.16 -25.23
C LEU A 113 -1.23 -14.73 -25.06
N ILE A 114 -1.11 -13.95 -26.13
CA ILE A 114 -0.78 -12.53 -26.04
C ILE A 114 -1.96 -11.79 -25.37
N PRO A 115 -1.75 -11.03 -24.27
CA PRO A 115 -2.81 -10.27 -23.64
C PRO A 115 -3.50 -9.27 -24.60
N MET A 116 -4.80 -9.02 -24.38
CA MET A 116 -5.56 -8.08 -25.23
C MET A 116 -4.91 -6.70 -25.30
N ALA A 117 -4.45 -6.16 -24.17
CA ALA A 117 -3.74 -4.87 -24.10
C ALA A 117 -2.44 -4.80 -24.93
N CYS A 118 -1.90 -5.95 -25.36
CA CYS A 118 -0.63 -6.06 -26.08
C CYS A 118 -0.81 -6.46 -27.55
N ARG A 119 -2.04 -6.36 -28.09
CA ARG A 119 -2.36 -6.69 -29.48
C ARG A 119 -2.62 -5.44 -30.29
N ASN A 120 -2.26 -5.47 -31.57
CA ASN A 120 -2.76 -4.46 -32.50
C ASN A 120 -4.27 -4.66 -32.76
N HIS A 121 -4.96 -3.60 -33.15
CA HIS A 121 -6.42 -3.59 -33.33
C HIS A 121 -6.89 -4.64 -34.36
N ALA A 122 -6.21 -4.79 -35.50
CA ALA A 122 -6.57 -5.78 -36.52
C ALA A 122 -6.43 -7.24 -36.03
N ALA A 123 -5.43 -7.54 -35.18
CA ALA A 123 -5.28 -8.86 -34.58
C ALA A 123 -6.37 -9.15 -33.55
N LEU A 124 -6.77 -8.13 -32.78
CA LEU A 124 -7.86 -8.23 -31.81
C LEU A 124 -9.21 -8.47 -32.52
N GLU A 125 -9.57 -7.71 -33.55
CA GLU A 125 -10.79 -7.91 -34.33
C GLU A 125 -10.87 -9.33 -34.92
N LYS A 126 -9.78 -9.85 -35.43
CA LYS A 126 -9.72 -11.20 -35.97
C LYS A 126 -10.00 -12.29 -34.93
N LEU A 127 -9.54 -12.09 -33.67
CA LEU A 127 -9.85 -12.99 -32.56
C LEU A 127 -11.32 -12.91 -32.13
N LEU A 128 -11.88 -11.70 -32.07
CA LEU A 128 -13.27 -11.47 -31.73
C LEU A 128 -14.20 -12.07 -32.77
N LYS A 129 -13.90 -11.90 -34.08
CA LYS A 129 -14.64 -12.52 -35.19
C LYS A 129 -14.65 -14.05 -35.14
N LYS A 130 -13.56 -14.66 -34.63
CA LYS A 130 -13.48 -16.11 -34.43
C LYS A 130 -14.16 -16.59 -33.15
N ARG A 131 -14.81 -15.72 -32.39
CA ARG A 131 -15.45 -15.98 -31.09
C ARG A 131 -14.56 -16.68 -30.06
N ARG A 132 -13.25 -16.47 -30.17
CA ARG A 132 -12.30 -17.05 -29.21
C ARG A 132 -12.22 -16.27 -27.91
N LEU A 133 -12.44 -14.94 -28.00
CA LEU A 133 -12.56 -14.04 -26.86
C LEU A 133 -13.90 -13.31 -26.95
N ILE A 134 -14.61 -13.22 -25.85
CA ILE A 134 -15.85 -12.46 -25.76
C ILE A 134 -15.51 -11.08 -25.19
N PRO A 135 -15.89 -9.98 -25.86
CA PRO A 135 -15.70 -8.64 -25.35
C PRO A 135 -16.36 -8.46 -23.99
N PHE A 136 -15.73 -7.67 -23.17
CA PHE A 136 -16.28 -7.33 -21.87
C PHE A 136 -17.40 -6.28 -22.04
N VAL A 137 -18.60 -6.60 -21.59
CA VAL A 137 -19.71 -5.64 -21.64
C VAL A 137 -19.55 -4.63 -20.51
N ASN A 138 -19.45 -3.35 -20.83
CA ASN A 138 -19.42 -2.28 -19.84
C ASN A 138 -20.84 -2.09 -19.27
N PRO A 139 -21.08 -2.34 -17.97
CA PRO A 139 -22.38 -2.02 -17.39
C PRO A 139 -22.55 -0.50 -17.33
N SER A 140 -23.72 -0.02 -17.76
CA SER A 140 -24.09 1.38 -17.74
C SER A 140 -24.53 1.91 -16.37
N GLU A 141 -24.42 1.08 -15.34
CA GLU A 141 -24.87 1.39 -13.98
C GLU A 141 -23.91 2.35 -13.28
N ARG A 142 -24.46 3.21 -12.40
CA ARG A 142 -23.65 4.07 -11.56
C ARG A 142 -22.83 3.23 -10.57
N PRO A 143 -21.62 3.68 -10.24
CA PRO A 143 -20.79 2.98 -9.25
C PRO A 143 -21.45 3.00 -7.86
N LEU A 144 -21.01 2.11 -7.00
CA LEU A 144 -21.51 1.95 -5.64
C LEU A 144 -21.38 3.25 -4.83
N VAL A 145 -20.20 3.88 -4.87
CA VAL A 145 -19.92 5.15 -4.19
C VAL A 145 -19.21 6.10 -5.14
N THR A 146 -19.65 7.36 -5.16
CA THR A 146 -19.04 8.44 -5.94
C THR A 146 -18.79 9.65 -5.04
N PRO A 147 -17.55 10.08 -4.81
CA PRO A 147 -17.25 11.35 -4.15
C PRO A 147 -17.80 12.54 -4.95
N LEU A 148 -18.41 13.52 -4.26
CA LEU A 148 -19.07 14.65 -4.91
C LEU A 148 -18.28 15.97 -4.87
N ASP A 149 -17.31 16.06 -3.98
CA ASP A 149 -16.64 17.32 -3.62
C ASP A 149 -15.11 17.24 -3.69
N ARG A 150 -14.56 16.29 -4.44
CA ARG A 150 -13.11 16.25 -4.72
C ARG A 150 -12.71 17.40 -5.64
N PRO A 151 -11.60 18.12 -5.35
CA PRO A 151 -11.10 19.21 -6.19
C PRO A 151 -10.71 18.77 -7.61
N ALA A 152 -10.29 17.49 -7.77
CA ALA A 152 -9.97 16.89 -9.06
C ALA A 152 -10.62 15.51 -9.19
N VAL A 153 -11.16 15.23 -10.39
CA VAL A 153 -11.84 13.95 -10.67
C VAL A 153 -11.06 13.19 -11.75
N PRO A 154 -10.64 11.94 -11.50
CA PRO A 154 -9.95 11.12 -12.49
C PRO A 154 -10.90 10.72 -13.64
N THR A 155 -10.57 11.14 -14.86
CA THR A 155 -11.38 10.85 -16.06
C THR A 155 -10.81 9.72 -16.92
N ARG A 156 -9.52 9.39 -16.73
CA ARG A 156 -8.79 8.34 -17.45
C ARG A 156 -8.09 7.36 -16.48
N GLY A 157 -8.56 7.33 -15.23
CA GLY A 157 -8.15 6.39 -14.20
C GLY A 157 -9.06 5.17 -14.14
N LEU A 158 -9.51 4.88 -12.91
CA LEU A 158 -10.37 3.74 -12.58
C LEU A 158 -11.78 4.18 -12.14
N ALA A 159 -12.22 5.38 -12.52
CA ALA A 159 -13.52 5.91 -12.12
C ALA A 159 -14.65 4.93 -12.46
N GLY A 160 -15.47 4.64 -11.45
CA GLY A 160 -16.61 3.74 -11.59
C GLY A 160 -16.28 2.25 -11.61
N ARG A 161 -15.04 1.82 -11.40
CA ARG A 161 -14.65 0.42 -11.36
C ARG A 161 -14.82 -0.16 -9.96
N HIS A 162 -15.27 -1.43 -9.87
CA HIS A 162 -15.41 -2.17 -8.62
C HIS A 162 -14.35 -3.26 -8.58
N ILE A 163 -13.44 -3.18 -7.64
CA ILE A 163 -12.32 -4.10 -7.48
C ILE A 163 -12.47 -4.84 -6.17
N ALA A 164 -12.60 -6.16 -6.23
CA ALA A 164 -12.52 -7.01 -5.06
C ALA A 164 -11.04 -7.35 -4.79
N LEU A 165 -10.57 -7.05 -3.59
CA LEU A 165 -9.16 -7.22 -3.21
C LEU A 165 -9.08 -7.81 -1.82
N TRP A 166 -8.16 -8.74 -1.58
CA TRP A 166 -7.86 -9.21 -0.21
C TRP A 166 -6.36 -9.39 0.00
N GLN A 167 -5.98 -9.03 1.22
CA GLN A 167 -4.63 -9.13 1.72
C GLN A 167 -4.44 -10.48 2.43
N SER A 168 -4.10 -11.53 1.67
CA SER A 168 -3.75 -12.86 2.18
C SER A 168 -4.73 -13.41 3.23
N HIS A 169 -4.23 -13.73 4.39
CA HIS A 169 -4.87 -14.42 5.50
C HIS A 169 -5.13 -13.49 6.69
N GLY A 170 -5.56 -14.08 7.81
CA GLY A 170 -5.69 -13.43 9.11
C GLY A 170 -5.73 -14.48 10.20
N ARG A 171 -5.87 -14.05 11.45
CA ARG A 171 -6.05 -14.98 12.57
C ARG A 171 -7.30 -15.81 12.38
N TYR A 172 -7.24 -17.06 12.75
CA TYR A 172 -8.36 -17.99 12.71
C TYR A 172 -8.43 -18.85 13.97
N PHE A 173 -9.59 -19.42 14.25
CA PHE A 173 -9.74 -20.38 15.32
C PHE A 173 -9.36 -21.79 14.83
N ASP A 174 -8.32 -22.36 15.43
CA ASP A 174 -7.89 -23.73 15.10
C ASP A 174 -8.75 -24.73 15.88
N GLN A 175 -9.68 -25.36 15.21
CA GLN A 175 -10.63 -26.32 15.79
C GLN A 175 -9.93 -27.52 16.45
N THR A 176 -8.74 -27.90 15.98
CA THR A 176 -7.99 -29.05 16.51
C THR A 176 -7.16 -28.70 17.74
N ARG A 177 -6.72 -27.44 17.85
CA ARG A 177 -5.92 -26.93 18.95
C ARG A 177 -6.71 -26.15 19.98
N ASN A 178 -7.99 -25.85 19.70
CA ASN A 178 -8.87 -25.04 20.55
C ASN A 178 -8.22 -23.67 20.89
N CYS A 179 -7.73 -22.97 19.89
CA CYS A 179 -7.13 -21.64 20.09
C CYS A 179 -7.15 -20.78 18.84
N TRP A 180 -7.08 -19.47 19.05
CA TRP A 180 -6.86 -18.49 18.00
C TRP A 180 -5.38 -18.40 17.63
N ARG A 181 -5.06 -18.44 16.35
CA ARG A 181 -3.69 -18.35 15.86
C ARG A 181 -3.60 -17.71 14.48
N TRP A 182 -2.38 -17.28 14.10
CA TRP A 182 -2.09 -16.88 12.73
C TRP A 182 -2.16 -18.09 11.78
N GLN A 183 -2.53 -17.86 10.53
CA GLN A 183 -2.50 -18.90 9.51
C GLN A 183 -1.07 -19.23 9.07
N ARG A 184 -0.17 -18.28 9.19
CA ARG A 184 1.24 -18.43 8.81
C ARG A 184 2.17 -18.15 9.97
N SER A 185 3.35 -18.75 9.87
CA SER A 185 4.40 -18.65 10.88
C SER A 185 4.99 -17.24 10.97
N ARG A 186 5.45 -16.89 12.16
CA ARG A 186 6.20 -15.67 12.43
C ARG A 186 7.64 -15.81 11.94
N LEU A 187 8.01 -15.03 10.93
CA LEU A 187 9.33 -15.01 10.30
C LEU A 187 9.74 -13.58 9.97
N TRP A 188 11.01 -13.26 10.18
CA TRP A 188 11.60 -11.97 9.80
C TRP A 188 10.84 -10.78 10.38
N MET A 189 10.48 -10.86 11.67
CA MET A 189 9.77 -9.82 12.46
C MET A 189 8.32 -9.57 12.03
N THR A 190 7.72 -10.47 11.25
CA THR A 190 6.36 -10.35 10.76
C THR A 190 5.71 -11.73 10.58
N CYS A 191 4.47 -11.78 10.10
CA CYS A 191 3.86 -12.98 9.52
C CYS A 191 3.12 -12.58 8.23
N GLU A 192 2.90 -13.53 7.32
CA GLU A 192 2.23 -13.23 6.04
C GLU A 192 0.88 -12.53 6.24
N ASP A 193 0.14 -12.93 7.28
CA ASP A 193 -1.19 -12.41 7.63
C ASP A 193 -1.22 -10.89 7.89
N LEU A 194 -0.12 -10.32 8.38
CA LEU A 194 0.08 -8.88 8.59
C LEU A 194 0.95 -8.25 7.49
N TYR A 195 1.95 -8.99 7.03
CA TYR A 195 2.90 -8.50 6.06
C TYR A 195 2.24 -8.03 4.76
N THR A 196 1.33 -8.82 4.20
CA THR A 196 0.60 -8.45 2.97
C THR A 196 -0.31 -7.24 3.17
N GLN A 197 -0.86 -7.04 4.38
CA GLN A 197 -1.63 -5.85 4.71
C GLN A 197 -0.79 -4.57 4.61
N SER A 198 0.50 -4.65 4.94
CA SER A 198 1.41 -3.50 4.89
C SER A 198 1.74 -3.01 3.47
N TYR A 199 1.35 -3.75 2.44
CA TYR A 199 1.32 -3.31 1.04
C TYR A 199 -0.06 -2.80 0.64
N VAL A 200 -1.08 -3.57 1.01
CA VAL A 200 -2.44 -3.37 0.51
C VAL A 200 -3.09 -2.15 1.14
N LEU A 201 -3.12 -2.06 2.46
CA LEU A 201 -3.87 -1.01 3.16
C LEU A 201 -3.25 0.39 3.03
N PRO A 202 -1.92 0.57 3.24
CA PRO A 202 -1.33 1.91 3.17
C PRO A 202 -0.98 2.38 1.75
N TYR A 203 -0.87 1.48 0.77
CA TYR A 203 -0.40 1.84 -0.57
C TYR A 203 -1.35 1.45 -1.69
N LEU A 204 -1.64 0.13 -1.90
CA LEU A 204 -2.38 -0.31 -3.07
C LEU A 204 -3.82 0.20 -3.09
N VAL A 205 -4.53 0.07 -1.97
CA VAL A 205 -5.92 0.54 -1.86
C VAL A 205 -6.02 2.04 -2.09
N PRO A 206 -5.23 2.93 -1.44
CA PRO A 206 -5.23 4.35 -1.73
C PRO A 206 -4.90 4.68 -3.19
N MET A 207 -3.95 3.98 -3.84
CA MET A 207 -3.63 4.20 -5.26
C MET A 207 -4.82 3.90 -6.16
N LEU A 208 -5.52 2.80 -5.90
CA LEU A 208 -6.71 2.43 -6.68
C LEU A 208 -7.86 3.42 -6.44
N GLU A 209 -8.10 3.84 -5.20
CA GLU A 209 -9.16 4.79 -4.82
C GLU A 209 -8.85 6.22 -5.29
N ASN A 210 -7.60 6.64 -5.29
CA ASN A 210 -7.16 7.93 -5.85
C ASN A 210 -7.32 7.96 -7.37
N ALA A 211 -7.25 6.81 -8.03
CA ALA A 211 -7.57 6.68 -9.45
C ALA A 211 -9.09 6.54 -9.71
N GLY A 212 -9.95 6.55 -8.68
CA GLY A 212 -11.40 6.56 -8.76
C GLY A 212 -12.09 5.20 -8.62
N ALA A 213 -11.38 4.13 -8.25
CA ALA A 213 -11.99 2.82 -8.05
C ALA A 213 -12.78 2.73 -6.73
N ASN A 214 -13.83 1.90 -6.74
CA ASN A 214 -14.47 1.38 -5.54
C ASN A 214 -13.75 0.09 -5.14
N VAL A 215 -12.93 0.13 -4.09
CA VAL A 215 -12.17 -1.04 -3.62
C VAL A 215 -12.92 -1.71 -2.47
N LEU A 216 -13.26 -2.98 -2.66
CA LEU A 216 -14.01 -3.80 -1.72
C LEU A 216 -13.09 -4.83 -1.08
N LEU A 217 -13.14 -4.95 0.24
CA LEU A 217 -12.30 -5.86 1.03
C LEU A 217 -13.18 -6.80 1.87
N PRO A 218 -12.84 -8.11 1.96
CA PRO A 218 -13.55 -9.06 2.81
C PRO A 218 -13.02 -9.11 4.25
N ARG A 219 -12.18 -8.16 4.62
CA ARG A 219 -11.61 -8.00 5.96
C ARG A 219 -11.69 -6.54 6.37
N GLU A 220 -11.69 -6.27 7.69
CA GLU A 220 -11.63 -4.89 8.18
C GLU A 220 -10.39 -4.18 7.64
N ARG A 221 -10.60 -2.99 7.12
CA ARG A 221 -9.53 -2.15 6.55
C ARG A 221 -9.01 -1.08 7.52
N ASP A 222 -9.78 -0.77 8.57
CA ASP A 222 -9.36 0.19 9.58
C ASP A 222 -8.54 -0.49 10.68
N VAL A 223 -7.36 0.05 10.93
CA VAL A 223 -6.47 -0.40 12.00
C VAL A 223 -6.78 0.28 13.35
N GLN A 224 -7.79 1.16 13.40
CA GLN A 224 -8.26 1.79 14.61
C GLN A 224 -8.86 0.74 15.56
N LYS A 225 -8.42 0.73 16.81
CA LYS A 225 -8.89 -0.20 17.84
C LYS A 225 -10.26 0.18 18.41
N HIS A 226 -10.68 1.44 18.29
CA HIS A 226 -12.02 1.87 18.65
C HIS A 226 -13.02 1.62 17.51
N GLU A 227 -14.25 1.29 17.89
CA GLU A 227 -15.41 1.20 17.01
C GLU A 227 -16.57 1.92 17.67
N VAL A 228 -17.26 2.78 16.92
CA VAL A 228 -18.47 3.45 17.37
C VAL A 228 -19.57 3.16 16.36
N LEU A 229 -20.73 2.76 16.87
CA LEU A 229 -21.91 2.42 16.09
C LEU A 229 -23.02 3.43 16.40
N ALA A 230 -23.58 4.04 15.38
CA ALA A 230 -24.76 4.90 15.49
C ALA A 230 -25.85 4.31 14.60
N ASP A 231 -26.99 3.97 15.21
CA ASP A 231 -28.04 3.15 14.63
C ASP A 231 -29.39 3.85 14.73
N ASN A 232 -30.25 3.69 13.72
CA ASN A 232 -31.62 4.24 13.77
C ASN A 232 -32.48 3.62 14.89
N ASP A 233 -32.16 2.39 15.30
CA ASP A 233 -32.80 1.72 16.44
C ASP A 233 -32.17 2.08 17.81
N GLY A 234 -31.07 2.85 17.82
CA GLY A 234 -30.32 3.28 19.01
C GLY A 234 -30.90 4.50 19.76
N GLY A 235 -32.02 5.02 19.29
CA GLY A 235 -32.73 6.12 19.94
C GLY A 235 -32.23 7.54 19.61
N ALA A 236 -32.83 8.57 20.20
CA ALA A 236 -32.60 9.98 19.83
C ALA A 236 -31.18 10.51 20.11
N ALA A 237 -30.39 9.82 20.94
CA ALA A 237 -28.99 10.17 21.17
C ALA A 237 -28.09 9.83 19.96
N GLN A 238 -28.42 8.77 19.23
CA GLN A 238 -27.64 8.29 18.10
C GLN A 238 -28.22 8.67 16.75
N TYR A 239 -29.55 8.82 16.66
CA TYR A 239 -30.23 9.03 15.39
C TYR A 239 -31.39 10.03 15.50
N ARG A 240 -31.52 10.93 14.52
CA ARG A 240 -32.63 11.90 14.43
C ARG A 240 -33.08 12.05 12.99
N GLU A 241 -34.40 12.30 12.84
CA GLU A 241 -35.02 12.60 11.56
C GLU A 241 -35.51 14.06 11.52
N GLN A 242 -35.27 14.71 10.39
CA GLN A 242 -35.88 15.99 10.03
C GLN A 242 -36.78 15.73 8.85
N THR A 243 -38.07 16.02 8.97
CA THR A 243 -39.05 15.79 7.91
C THR A 243 -39.27 17.04 7.11
N GLY A 244 -39.00 16.97 5.79
CA GLY A 244 -39.42 17.95 4.79
C GLY A 244 -40.79 17.58 4.23
N ARG A 245 -40.90 17.51 2.89
CA ARG A 245 -42.15 17.10 2.24
C ARG A 245 -42.50 15.63 2.51
N GLU A 246 -41.50 14.75 2.39
CA GLU A 246 -41.68 13.31 2.49
C GLU A 246 -41.27 12.81 3.87
N ALA A 247 -42.20 12.14 4.59
CA ALA A 247 -41.91 11.60 5.92
C ALA A 247 -41.07 10.33 5.88
N TRP A 248 -40.33 10.10 6.96
CA TRP A 248 -39.64 8.84 7.20
C TRP A 248 -40.64 7.77 7.70
N THR A 249 -40.51 6.56 7.20
CA THR A 249 -41.31 5.40 7.56
C THR A 249 -40.41 4.20 7.90
N THR A 250 -40.89 3.27 8.70
CA THR A 250 -40.16 2.03 8.97
C THR A 250 -40.16 1.13 7.74
N GLY A 251 -38.99 0.60 7.40
CA GLY A 251 -38.77 -0.31 6.29
C GLY A 251 -38.60 -1.76 6.72
N GLY A 252 -37.75 -2.50 5.99
CA GLY A 252 -37.43 -3.91 6.28
C GLY A 252 -36.52 -4.15 7.47
N ALA A 253 -35.94 -5.33 7.55
CA ALA A 253 -34.91 -5.65 8.52
C ALA A 253 -33.62 -4.85 8.24
N GLY A 254 -32.97 -4.40 9.30
CA GLY A 254 -31.75 -3.63 9.29
C GLY A 254 -30.74 -4.10 10.34
N PHE A 255 -29.73 -3.30 10.52
CA PHE A 255 -28.72 -3.49 11.55
C PHE A 255 -29.28 -3.13 12.93
N ALA A 256 -28.86 -3.85 13.97
CA ALA A 256 -28.90 -3.41 15.37
C ALA A 256 -27.80 -4.09 16.18
N HIS A 257 -27.08 -3.30 16.94
CA HIS A 257 -26.07 -3.79 17.87
C HIS A 257 -26.71 -4.19 19.21
N ARG A 258 -27.25 -5.41 19.28
CA ARG A 258 -27.97 -5.88 20.47
C ARG A 258 -27.12 -6.69 21.44
N ARG A 259 -25.90 -7.04 21.06
CA ARG A 259 -24.97 -7.83 21.87
C ARG A 259 -23.52 -7.50 21.53
N GLU A 260 -22.65 -7.59 22.52
CA GLU A 260 -21.22 -7.34 22.34
C GLU A 260 -20.50 -8.47 21.59
N VAL A 261 -20.98 -9.70 21.72
CA VAL A 261 -20.39 -10.92 21.15
C VAL A 261 -21.45 -11.69 20.37
N TYR A 262 -21.10 -12.09 19.15
CA TYR A 262 -21.96 -12.86 18.24
C TYR A 262 -21.45 -14.28 18.09
N ARG A 263 -22.39 -15.24 18.09
CA ARG A 263 -22.12 -16.65 17.81
C ARG A 263 -22.26 -16.95 16.34
N SER A 264 -21.77 -18.13 15.93
CA SER A 264 -21.91 -18.58 14.54
C SER A 264 -23.37 -18.55 14.07
N GLY A 265 -23.61 -17.96 12.91
CA GLY A 265 -24.94 -17.82 12.30
C GLY A 265 -25.75 -16.61 12.77
N GLU A 266 -25.38 -15.93 13.85
CA GLU A 266 -26.03 -14.69 14.27
C GLU A 266 -25.63 -13.54 13.33
N ASN A 267 -26.63 -12.72 12.95
CA ASN A 267 -26.44 -11.67 11.95
C ASN A 267 -27.06 -10.34 12.45
N PRO A 268 -26.22 -9.32 12.78
CA PRO A 268 -26.72 -8.06 13.31
C PRO A 268 -27.61 -7.29 12.32
N PHE A 269 -27.49 -7.52 11.01
CA PHE A 269 -28.33 -6.89 9.97
C PHE A 269 -29.74 -7.46 9.86
N ARG A 270 -30.13 -8.35 10.77
CA ARG A 270 -31.48 -8.91 10.87
C ARG A 270 -32.13 -8.64 12.22
N GLU A 271 -31.44 -7.88 13.10
CA GLU A 271 -31.89 -7.64 14.47
C GLU A 271 -32.54 -6.26 14.66
N GLY A 272 -32.38 -5.37 13.69
CA GLY A 272 -32.95 -4.03 13.64
C GLY A 272 -33.91 -3.79 12.49
N THR A 273 -34.15 -2.50 12.24
CA THR A 273 -35.05 -2.02 11.18
C THR A 273 -34.33 -0.95 10.35
N VAL A 274 -34.78 -0.71 9.13
CA VAL A 274 -34.34 0.44 8.35
C VAL A 274 -35.42 1.53 8.32
N ARG A 275 -35.01 2.79 8.10
CA ARG A 275 -35.93 3.90 7.83
C ARG A 275 -35.94 4.19 6.34
N ARG A 276 -37.10 4.60 5.81
CA ARG A 276 -37.29 4.91 4.38
C ARG A 276 -38.03 6.23 4.19
N THR A 277 -37.66 6.94 3.15
CA THR A 277 -38.41 8.10 2.67
C THR A 277 -38.37 8.15 1.13
N ARG A 278 -39.27 8.95 0.54
CA ARG A 278 -39.24 9.17 -0.91
C ARG A 278 -38.33 10.32 -1.28
N THR A 279 -37.70 10.22 -2.45
CA THR A 279 -36.81 11.27 -2.95
C THR A 279 -37.60 12.49 -3.43
N VAL A 280 -36.99 13.66 -3.20
CA VAL A 280 -37.42 14.97 -3.71
C VAL A 280 -36.30 15.56 -4.58
N THR A 281 -36.68 16.48 -5.51
CA THR A 281 -35.72 17.20 -6.37
C THR A 281 -35.44 18.61 -5.83
N ASP A 282 -36.40 19.23 -5.14
CA ASP A 282 -36.28 20.58 -4.55
C ASP A 282 -35.50 20.51 -3.19
N PRO A 283 -34.39 21.23 -3.08
CA PRO A 283 -33.66 21.31 -1.80
C PRO A 283 -34.48 21.86 -0.62
N ALA A 284 -35.48 22.70 -0.88
CA ALA A 284 -36.34 23.26 0.15
C ALA A 284 -37.30 22.23 0.78
N GLU A 285 -37.55 21.14 0.07
CA GLU A 285 -38.45 20.05 0.50
C GLU A 285 -37.71 18.84 1.13
N GLU A 286 -36.40 18.95 1.34
CA GLU A 286 -35.52 17.88 1.74
C GLU A 286 -35.81 17.34 3.14
N SER A 287 -35.89 16.02 3.25
CA SER A 287 -35.88 15.29 4.54
C SER A 287 -34.49 14.75 4.82
N ARG A 288 -34.09 14.75 6.10
CA ARG A 288 -32.75 14.36 6.53
C ARG A 288 -32.79 13.33 7.63
N ALA A 289 -31.83 12.39 7.58
CA ALA A 289 -31.46 11.54 8.69
C ALA A 289 -30.05 11.96 9.16
N VAL A 290 -29.87 12.04 10.48
CA VAL A 290 -28.63 12.52 11.12
C VAL A 290 -28.18 11.51 12.15
N TRP A 291 -26.97 10.99 12.00
CA TRP A 291 -26.31 10.14 12.99
C TRP A 291 -25.34 10.94 13.85
N ARG A 292 -25.36 10.65 15.15
CA ARG A 292 -24.48 11.21 16.17
C ARG A 292 -23.69 10.10 16.82
N ALA A 293 -22.45 10.38 17.15
CA ALA A 293 -21.56 9.45 17.83
C ALA A 293 -20.72 10.16 18.89
N ASP A 294 -20.41 9.44 19.97
CA ASP A 294 -19.41 9.84 20.96
C ASP A 294 -18.10 9.16 20.60
N ILE A 295 -17.14 9.94 20.08
CA ILE A 295 -15.85 9.45 19.63
C ILE A 295 -14.91 9.35 20.84
N PRO A 296 -14.35 8.16 21.18
CA PRO A 296 -13.58 7.95 22.40
C PRO A 296 -12.30 8.78 22.49
N GLU A 297 -11.61 8.93 21.38
CA GLU A 297 -10.36 9.70 21.30
C GLU A 297 -10.23 10.42 19.96
N ARG A 298 -9.47 11.50 19.94
CA ARG A 298 -9.13 12.14 18.68
C ARG A 298 -8.28 11.21 17.80
N GLY A 299 -8.70 11.00 16.56
CA GLY A 299 -8.00 10.10 15.63
C GLY A 299 -8.60 10.07 14.25
N GLU A 300 -8.00 9.24 13.41
CA GLU A 300 -8.52 8.93 12.08
C GLU A 300 -9.31 7.63 12.10
N TYR A 301 -10.50 7.65 11.58
CA TYR A 301 -11.46 6.55 11.58
C TYR A 301 -12.04 6.32 10.19
N ALA A 302 -12.14 5.06 9.79
CA ALA A 302 -12.94 4.68 8.62
C ALA A 302 -14.43 4.87 8.93
N VAL A 303 -15.20 5.35 7.97
CA VAL A 303 -16.66 5.52 8.07
C VAL A 303 -17.33 4.61 7.07
N TYR A 304 -18.29 3.84 7.58
CA TYR A 304 -19.14 2.94 6.81
C TYR A 304 -20.61 3.28 7.05
N VAL A 305 -21.43 3.04 6.05
CA VAL A 305 -22.89 3.17 6.15
C VAL A 305 -23.57 1.87 5.75
N SER A 306 -24.75 1.65 6.26
CA SER A 306 -25.64 0.57 5.81
C SER A 306 -27.00 1.12 5.39
N TYR A 307 -27.70 0.37 4.55
CA TYR A 307 -29.01 0.69 4.00
C TYR A 307 -29.65 -0.57 3.42
N GLU A 308 -30.89 -0.44 2.99
CA GLU A 308 -31.59 -1.48 2.27
C GLU A 308 -31.57 -1.23 0.77
N SER A 309 -31.38 -2.29 -0.03
CA SER A 309 -31.48 -2.23 -1.50
C SER A 309 -32.79 -2.81 -1.99
N THR A 310 -33.55 -2.02 -2.74
CA THR A 310 -34.76 -2.46 -3.44
C THR A 310 -34.71 -2.03 -4.92
N PRO A 311 -35.58 -2.54 -5.79
CA PRO A 311 -35.66 -2.07 -7.18
C PRO A 311 -36.02 -0.59 -7.32
N GLU A 312 -36.71 -0.04 -6.30
CA GLU A 312 -37.14 1.35 -6.24
C GLU A 312 -36.13 2.29 -5.59
N SER A 313 -35.02 1.75 -5.04
CA SER A 313 -33.99 2.55 -4.36
C SER A 313 -33.39 3.63 -5.29
N ALA A 314 -32.96 4.73 -4.68
CA ALA A 314 -32.23 5.80 -5.37
C ALA A 314 -30.82 5.33 -5.73
N ASP A 315 -30.33 5.75 -6.89
CA ASP A 315 -28.97 5.46 -7.37
C ASP A 315 -27.98 6.60 -7.04
N ASP A 316 -28.40 7.59 -6.27
CA ASP A 316 -27.66 8.81 -5.93
C ASP A 316 -28.00 9.37 -4.54
N ALA A 317 -28.25 8.50 -3.55
CA ALA A 317 -28.48 8.92 -2.17
C ALA A 317 -27.25 9.66 -1.62
N VAL A 318 -27.45 10.89 -1.11
CA VAL A 318 -26.35 11.77 -0.69
C VAL A 318 -26.05 11.62 0.79
N TYR A 319 -24.92 11.02 1.10
CA TYR A 319 -24.33 10.98 2.43
C TYR A 319 -23.27 12.07 2.59
N THR A 320 -23.27 12.76 3.72
CA THR A 320 -22.25 13.74 4.09
C THR A 320 -21.62 13.35 5.42
N VAL A 321 -20.31 13.16 5.42
CA VAL A 321 -19.52 12.92 6.64
C VAL A 321 -19.02 14.25 7.16
N HIS A 322 -19.28 14.52 8.45
CA HIS A 322 -18.82 15.71 9.18
C HIS A 322 -17.58 15.34 9.99
N HIS A 323 -16.45 16.02 9.78
CA HIS A 323 -15.17 15.68 10.38
C HIS A 323 -14.32 16.95 10.66
N LEU A 324 -13.20 16.82 11.35
CA LEU A 324 -12.35 17.96 11.72
C LEU A 324 -11.83 18.80 10.54
N GLY A 325 -11.69 18.20 9.35
CA GLY A 325 -11.28 18.90 8.12
C GLY A 325 -12.47 19.52 7.35
N GLY A 326 -13.70 19.47 7.90
CA GLY A 326 -14.91 20.02 7.26
C GLY A 326 -15.96 18.96 6.94
N ARG A 327 -16.43 18.89 5.70
CA ARG A 327 -17.49 17.96 5.26
C ARG A 327 -17.07 17.28 3.97
N SER A 328 -17.35 15.98 3.85
CA SER A 328 -17.15 15.21 2.63
C SER A 328 -18.43 14.52 2.19
N SER A 329 -18.85 14.72 0.96
CA SER A 329 -20.13 14.25 0.43
C SER A 329 -19.96 13.16 -0.62
N TYR A 330 -20.85 12.17 -0.58
CA TYR A 330 -20.84 10.98 -1.42
C TYR A 330 -22.22 10.69 -1.98
N ALA A 331 -22.31 10.38 -3.25
CA ALA A 331 -23.49 9.75 -3.83
C ALA A 331 -23.33 8.22 -3.70
N VAL A 332 -24.26 7.58 -3.00
CA VAL A 332 -24.28 6.12 -2.80
C VAL A 332 -25.42 5.54 -3.64
N ASN A 333 -25.10 4.55 -4.45
CA ASN A 333 -26.07 3.82 -5.25
C ASN A 333 -26.76 2.75 -4.39
N GLN A 334 -27.89 3.09 -3.80
CA GLN A 334 -28.65 2.18 -2.92
C GLN A 334 -29.39 1.05 -3.68
N THR A 335 -29.34 1.00 -5.02
CA THR A 335 -29.87 -0.15 -5.78
C THR A 335 -29.01 -1.40 -5.66
N MET A 336 -27.83 -1.29 -5.07
CA MET A 336 -26.87 -2.36 -4.80
C MET A 336 -26.20 -2.18 -3.43
N GLY A 337 -25.61 -3.23 -2.87
CA GLY A 337 -24.81 -3.17 -1.64
C GLY A 337 -25.61 -3.10 -0.34
N GLY A 338 -26.94 -3.25 -0.35
CA GLY A 338 -27.76 -3.18 0.87
C GLY A 338 -27.53 -4.36 1.82
N GLY A 339 -27.71 -4.12 3.14
CA GLY A 339 -27.60 -5.13 4.20
C GLY A 339 -26.15 -5.50 4.53
N THR A 340 -25.19 -4.60 4.31
CA THR A 340 -23.78 -4.75 4.68
C THR A 340 -23.14 -3.38 4.88
N TRP A 341 -21.90 -3.37 5.37
CA TRP A 341 -21.09 -2.16 5.53
C TRP A 341 -20.52 -1.67 4.19
N ILE A 342 -20.88 -0.44 3.82
CA ILE A 342 -20.35 0.26 2.63
C ILE A 342 -19.42 1.38 3.09
N TYR A 343 -18.17 1.28 2.69
CA TYR A 343 -17.10 2.22 3.04
C TYR A 343 -17.26 3.55 2.27
N LEU A 344 -17.18 4.67 2.99
CA LEU A 344 -17.18 6.01 2.41
C LEU A 344 -15.80 6.65 2.34
N GLY A 345 -15.01 6.52 3.41
CA GLY A 345 -13.70 7.16 3.52
C GLY A 345 -13.11 7.01 4.92
N ARG A 346 -11.90 7.54 5.10
CA ARG A 346 -11.22 7.66 6.38
C ARG A 346 -11.08 9.13 6.73
N PHE A 347 -11.49 9.53 7.96
CA PHE A 347 -11.63 10.93 8.34
C PHE A 347 -11.11 11.17 9.75
N PRO A 348 -10.53 12.36 10.01
CA PRO A 348 -10.16 12.78 11.35
C PRO A 348 -11.38 13.26 12.16
N PHE A 349 -11.55 12.74 13.36
CA PHE A 349 -12.58 13.16 14.31
C PHE A 349 -11.97 13.70 15.60
N ALA A 350 -12.66 14.68 16.24
CA ALA A 350 -12.39 15.05 17.60
C ALA A 350 -12.95 13.99 18.57
N ALA A 351 -12.45 13.94 19.80
CA ALA A 351 -13.09 13.21 20.87
C ALA A 351 -14.38 13.89 21.29
N GLY A 352 -15.37 13.09 21.77
CA GLY A 352 -16.64 13.55 22.30
C GLY A 352 -17.81 13.44 21.33
N GLU A 353 -19.00 13.84 21.82
CA GLU A 353 -20.26 13.77 21.07
C GLU A 353 -20.29 14.76 19.90
N GLN A 354 -20.62 14.27 18.72
CA GLN A 354 -20.74 15.09 17.52
C GLN A 354 -21.70 14.47 16.49
N GLU A 355 -22.19 15.28 15.56
CA GLU A 355 -22.86 14.78 14.36
C GLU A 355 -21.77 14.26 13.42
N VAL A 356 -21.93 13.02 12.95
CA VAL A 356 -20.89 12.34 12.15
C VAL A 356 -21.29 12.11 10.70
N VAL A 357 -22.54 11.76 10.47
CA VAL A 357 -23.06 11.52 9.11
C VAL A 357 -24.47 12.09 8.97
N THR A 358 -24.73 12.66 7.82
CA THR A 358 -26.08 13.10 7.39
C THR A 358 -26.43 12.42 6.08
N LEU A 359 -27.65 11.92 5.95
CA LEU A 359 -28.22 11.43 4.70
C LEU A 359 -29.40 12.32 4.31
N THR A 360 -29.50 12.70 3.04
CA THR A 360 -30.63 13.46 2.53
C THR A 360 -31.40 12.64 1.49
N ASN A 361 -32.72 12.92 1.39
CA ASN A 361 -33.56 12.31 0.35
C ASN A 361 -33.54 13.10 -0.97
N ARG A 362 -32.67 14.07 -1.12
CA ARG A 362 -32.48 14.79 -2.36
C ARG A 362 -31.87 13.89 -3.42
N SER A 363 -32.49 13.84 -4.58
CA SER A 363 -32.05 13.04 -5.73
C SER A 363 -32.36 13.77 -7.03
N ARG A 364 -31.73 13.35 -8.11
CA ARG A 364 -32.10 13.81 -9.46
C ARG A 364 -33.43 13.25 -9.97
N ARG A 365 -33.94 12.22 -9.30
CA ARG A 365 -35.22 11.55 -9.66
C ARG A 365 -36.15 11.57 -8.44
N GLU A 366 -37.33 12.14 -8.64
CA GLU A 366 -38.37 12.16 -7.62
C GLU A 366 -39.02 10.80 -7.43
N GLY A 367 -39.51 10.53 -6.22
CA GLY A 367 -40.32 9.35 -5.88
C GLY A 367 -39.56 8.04 -5.77
N ARG A 368 -38.22 8.04 -5.87
CA ARG A 368 -37.39 6.87 -5.54
C ARG A 368 -37.34 6.67 -4.03
N THR A 369 -36.82 5.57 -3.56
CA THR A 369 -36.68 5.28 -2.14
C THR A 369 -35.23 5.53 -1.69
N VAL A 370 -35.06 6.35 -0.65
CA VAL A 370 -33.81 6.42 0.13
C VAL A 370 -34.05 5.69 1.45
N SER A 371 -33.10 4.84 1.83
CA SER A 371 -33.13 4.14 3.12
C SER A 371 -31.93 4.51 3.98
N ALA A 372 -32.21 4.63 5.30
CA ALA A 372 -31.24 4.91 6.35
C ALA A 372 -31.23 3.74 7.33
N ASP A 373 -30.04 3.30 7.76
CA ASP A 373 -29.86 2.21 8.71
C ASP A 373 -28.76 2.63 9.72
N ALA A 374 -27.61 2.02 9.74
CA ALA A 374 -26.55 2.32 10.68
C ALA A 374 -25.32 2.97 10.06
N VAL A 375 -24.52 3.63 10.90
CA VAL A 375 -23.18 4.15 10.62
C VAL A 375 -22.19 3.48 11.55
N LYS A 376 -21.09 2.95 10.99
CA LYS A 376 -19.97 2.38 11.71
C LYS A 376 -18.74 3.27 11.53
N ILE A 377 -18.07 3.60 12.64
CA ILE A 377 -16.88 4.46 12.67
C ILE A 377 -15.76 3.69 13.37
N GLY A 378 -14.66 3.47 12.66
CA GLY A 378 -13.49 2.75 13.16
C GLY A 378 -13.53 1.24 12.94
N GLY A 379 -12.47 0.55 13.33
CA GLY A 379 -12.23 -0.88 13.11
C GLY A 379 -12.75 -1.78 14.23
N GLY A 380 -12.39 -1.46 15.46
CA GLY A 380 -12.75 -2.22 16.65
C GLY A 380 -12.02 -3.54 16.83
N PHE A 381 -12.46 -4.31 17.81
CA PHE A 381 -12.01 -5.67 18.09
C PHE A 381 -12.90 -6.72 17.45
N GLY A 382 -12.36 -7.93 17.27
CA GLY A 382 -13.15 -9.08 16.84
C GLY A 382 -14.22 -9.42 17.86
N ASN A 383 -15.45 -9.62 17.39
CA ASN A 383 -16.63 -9.87 18.22
C ASN A 383 -17.36 -11.17 17.86
N ILE A 384 -16.75 -12.01 17.04
CA ILE A 384 -17.28 -13.34 16.70
C ILE A 384 -16.66 -14.37 17.64
N ALA A 385 -17.47 -14.97 18.50
CA ALA A 385 -17.03 -16.04 19.38
C ALA A 385 -16.91 -17.36 18.66
N ARG A 386 -15.88 -18.13 19.01
CA ARG A 386 -15.61 -19.46 18.47
C ARG A 386 -15.40 -20.46 19.60
N THR A 387 -15.74 -21.69 19.29
CA THR A 387 -15.46 -22.85 20.13
C THR A 387 -15.28 -24.07 19.24
N VAL A 388 -14.76 -25.16 19.79
CA VAL A 388 -14.60 -26.43 19.08
C VAL A 388 -15.99 -26.98 18.70
N CYS A 389 -16.16 -27.37 17.44
CA CYS A 389 -17.40 -27.93 16.94
C CYS A 389 -17.70 -29.29 17.61
N ASP A 390 -18.98 -29.62 17.78
CA ASP A 390 -19.41 -30.82 18.54
C ASP A 390 -18.76 -32.12 18.07
N SER A 391 -18.54 -32.27 16.79
CA SER A 391 -17.91 -33.45 16.20
C SER A 391 -16.44 -33.68 16.58
N LEU A 392 -15.76 -32.66 17.09
CA LEU A 392 -14.35 -32.69 17.51
C LEU A 392 -14.20 -32.61 19.04
N ARG A 393 -15.30 -32.35 19.78
CA ARG A 393 -15.26 -32.27 21.25
C ARG A 393 -14.92 -33.60 21.88
N ARG A 394 -14.06 -33.54 22.89
CA ARG A 394 -13.74 -34.68 23.75
C ARG A 394 -14.57 -34.59 25.02
N PRO A 395 -15.12 -35.74 25.53
CA PRO A 395 -16.01 -35.77 26.70
C PRO A 395 -15.37 -35.26 28.01
N ASP A 396 -14.06 -35.31 28.09
CA ASP A 396 -13.24 -34.97 29.28
C ASP A 396 -12.69 -33.53 29.26
N VAL A 397 -13.08 -32.73 28.26
CA VAL A 397 -12.58 -31.34 28.11
C VAL A 397 -13.76 -30.38 28.10
N GLU A 398 -13.66 -29.35 28.93
CA GLU A 398 -14.55 -28.20 28.91
C GLU A 398 -14.12 -27.24 27.81
N TYR A 399 -15.07 -26.79 26.99
CA TYR A 399 -14.83 -25.86 25.88
C TYR A 399 -15.60 -24.58 26.12
N THR A 400 -14.89 -23.47 26.17
CA THR A 400 -15.47 -22.13 26.26
C THR A 400 -15.64 -21.49 24.88
N GLU A 401 -16.58 -20.58 24.77
CA GLU A 401 -16.70 -19.72 23.59
C GLU A 401 -15.82 -18.47 23.79
N GLU A 402 -14.93 -18.20 22.83
CA GLU A 402 -13.97 -17.11 22.95
C GLU A 402 -13.90 -16.30 21.64
N THR A 403 -13.88 -14.98 21.77
CA THR A 403 -13.47 -14.09 20.66
C THR A 403 -11.96 -14.15 20.47
N SER A 404 -11.47 -13.58 19.38
CA SER A 404 -10.02 -13.58 19.12
C SER A 404 -9.20 -12.80 20.16
N GLY A 405 -9.83 -11.83 20.83
CA GLY A 405 -9.16 -10.86 21.71
C GLY A 405 -8.25 -9.87 20.96
N PHE A 406 -8.30 -9.84 19.63
CA PHE A 406 -7.45 -9.02 18.77
C PHE A 406 -8.26 -7.97 17.99
N PRO A 407 -7.61 -6.87 17.55
CA PRO A 407 -8.23 -5.93 16.63
C PRO A 407 -8.76 -6.64 15.39
N ARG A 408 -9.93 -6.23 14.91
CA ARG A 408 -10.66 -6.91 13.83
C ARG A 408 -9.86 -6.96 12.52
N PHE A 409 -9.00 -5.98 12.23
CA PHE A 409 -8.14 -6.01 11.05
C PHE A 409 -7.15 -7.20 11.02
N CYS A 410 -6.88 -7.80 12.18
CA CYS A 410 -6.02 -8.98 12.31
C CYS A 410 -6.74 -10.29 12.00
N GLU A 411 -8.08 -10.30 12.03
CA GLU A 411 -8.87 -11.50 11.85
C GLU A 411 -9.01 -11.91 10.37
N GLY A 412 -9.23 -13.20 10.14
CA GLY A 412 -9.56 -13.74 8.83
C GLY A 412 -10.90 -13.24 8.28
N ALA A 413 -11.07 -13.37 6.97
CA ALA A 413 -12.22 -12.86 6.25
C ALA A 413 -13.56 -13.40 6.77
N ARG A 414 -13.61 -14.68 7.16
CA ARG A 414 -14.86 -15.30 7.60
C ARG A 414 -15.53 -14.57 8.78
N TYR A 415 -14.76 -14.00 9.70
CA TYR A 415 -15.29 -13.31 10.89
C TYR A 415 -15.82 -11.93 10.54
N TRP A 416 -15.06 -11.18 9.74
CA TRP A 416 -15.53 -9.91 9.19
C TRP A 416 -16.83 -10.07 8.38
N LEU A 417 -16.90 -11.09 7.52
CA LEU A 417 -18.06 -11.33 6.67
C LEU A 417 -19.31 -11.65 7.48
N GLN A 418 -19.20 -12.39 8.59
CA GLN A 418 -20.30 -12.58 9.51
C GLN A 418 -20.72 -11.26 10.14
N TRP A 419 -19.79 -10.47 10.70
CA TRP A 419 -20.05 -9.14 11.27
C TRP A 419 -20.64 -8.17 10.24
N ALA A 420 -20.24 -8.26 9.00
CA ALA A 420 -20.74 -7.46 7.88
C ALA A 420 -22.08 -7.96 7.30
N GLY A 421 -22.76 -8.90 7.93
CA GLY A 421 -24.12 -9.29 7.58
C GLY A 421 -24.27 -10.33 6.48
N PHE A 422 -23.18 -10.93 5.97
CA PHE A 422 -23.27 -11.94 4.93
C PHE A 422 -23.92 -13.24 5.42
N ASP A 423 -24.52 -13.99 4.49
CA ASP A 423 -25.15 -15.26 4.75
C ASP A 423 -24.10 -16.34 5.16
N PRO A 424 -24.41 -17.26 6.10
CA PRO A 424 -23.52 -18.34 6.51
C PRO A 424 -22.90 -19.16 5.37
N LYS A 425 -23.60 -19.37 4.26
CA LYS A 425 -23.07 -20.07 3.08
C LYS A 425 -21.86 -19.34 2.44
N VAL A 426 -21.67 -18.03 2.71
CA VAL A 426 -20.54 -17.23 2.22
C VAL A 426 -19.32 -17.44 3.12
N TYR A 427 -19.49 -17.32 4.44
CA TYR A 427 -18.37 -17.30 5.38
C TYR A 427 -18.08 -18.62 6.09
N THR A 428 -19.03 -19.60 6.07
CA THR A 428 -18.81 -20.92 6.63
C THR A 428 -19.19 -22.06 5.68
N PRO A 429 -18.58 -22.18 4.49
CA PRO A 429 -18.89 -23.24 3.53
C PRO A 429 -18.56 -24.66 4.06
N LYS A 430 -17.77 -24.79 5.14
CA LYS A 430 -17.50 -26.04 5.87
C LYS A 430 -18.36 -26.21 7.12
N GLN A 431 -19.37 -25.35 7.31
CA GLN A 431 -20.32 -25.46 8.42
C GLN A 431 -19.62 -25.42 9.79
N ASP A 432 -18.68 -24.48 9.96
CA ASP A 432 -17.92 -24.24 11.19
C ASP A 432 -17.04 -25.40 11.68
N LYS A 433 -16.80 -26.41 10.85
CA LYS A 433 -15.97 -27.57 11.20
C LYS A 433 -14.48 -27.35 10.94
N ASP A 434 -14.13 -26.35 10.15
CA ASP A 434 -12.75 -26.06 9.74
C ASP A 434 -12.64 -24.58 9.38
N ASP A 435 -12.35 -23.74 10.36
CA ASP A 435 -12.29 -22.30 10.19
C ASP A 435 -11.19 -21.86 9.21
N TYR A 436 -10.09 -22.64 9.11
CA TYR A 436 -9.05 -22.39 8.12
C TYR A 436 -9.56 -22.51 6.69
N ARG A 437 -10.32 -23.58 6.42
CA ARG A 437 -10.94 -23.77 5.09
C ARG A 437 -12.08 -22.80 4.87
N ASP A 438 -12.89 -22.54 5.89
CA ASP A 438 -13.96 -21.55 5.82
C ASP A 438 -13.39 -20.17 5.45
N ASP A 439 -12.26 -19.76 6.03
CA ASP A 439 -11.64 -18.49 5.76
C ASP A 439 -11.17 -18.34 4.31
N TYR A 440 -10.34 -19.26 3.78
CA TYR A 440 -9.84 -19.09 2.42
C TYR A 440 -10.93 -19.28 1.35
N MET A 441 -11.97 -20.09 1.65
CA MET A 441 -13.10 -20.27 0.75
C MET A 441 -14.03 -19.06 0.76
N SER A 442 -14.24 -18.45 1.92
CA SER A 442 -15.13 -17.32 2.10
C SER A 442 -14.80 -16.13 1.20
N ARG A 443 -13.52 -15.84 0.98
CA ARG A 443 -13.06 -14.74 0.11
C ARG A 443 -13.59 -14.89 -1.31
N ALA A 444 -13.56 -16.10 -1.86
CA ALA A 444 -14.06 -16.39 -3.20
C ALA A 444 -15.61 -16.39 -3.27
N HIS A 445 -16.28 -16.92 -2.25
CA HIS A 445 -17.74 -16.87 -2.14
C HIS A 445 -18.25 -15.44 -1.95
N TRP A 446 -17.51 -14.62 -1.19
CA TRP A 446 -17.81 -13.21 -1.00
C TRP A 446 -17.82 -12.43 -2.33
N VAL A 447 -16.84 -12.64 -3.22
CA VAL A 447 -16.86 -12.02 -4.56
C VAL A 447 -18.16 -12.36 -5.30
N ASN A 448 -18.60 -13.61 -5.24
CA ASN A 448 -19.84 -14.03 -5.87
C ASN A 448 -21.08 -13.45 -5.18
N ALA A 449 -21.08 -13.32 -3.85
CA ALA A 449 -22.14 -12.68 -3.10
C ALA A 449 -22.26 -11.18 -3.42
N LEU A 450 -21.13 -10.47 -3.62
CA LEU A 450 -21.14 -9.09 -4.11
C LEU A 450 -21.82 -8.99 -5.48
N MET A 451 -21.48 -9.91 -6.39
CA MET A 451 -21.87 -9.87 -7.80
C MET A 451 -23.27 -10.38 -8.09
N GLY A 452 -23.81 -11.27 -7.26
CA GLY A 452 -25.09 -11.95 -7.51
C GLY A 452 -26.19 -10.94 -7.82
N GLY A 453 -26.97 -11.21 -8.88
CA GLY A 453 -28.02 -10.31 -9.40
C GLY A 453 -27.51 -9.14 -10.27
N SER A 454 -26.19 -9.01 -10.45
CA SER A 454 -25.59 -8.06 -11.40
C SER A 454 -25.52 -8.69 -12.81
N PRO A 455 -25.27 -7.89 -13.86
CA PRO A 455 -25.05 -8.41 -15.22
C PRO A 455 -23.87 -9.39 -15.34
N ARG A 456 -22.98 -9.40 -14.36
CA ARG A 456 -21.82 -10.28 -14.30
C ARG A 456 -22.15 -11.69 -13.76
N LEU A 457 -23.15 -11.76 -12.88
CA LEU A 457 -23.62 -13.00 -12.26
C LEU A 457 -25.14 -12.97 -12.11
N PRO A 458 -25.90 -12.98 -13.24
CA PRO A 458 -27.34 -12.66 -13.26
C PRO A 458 -28.20 -13.73 -12.59
N ASP A 459 -27.79 -15.01 -12.65
CA ASP A 459 -28.60 -16.15 -12.19
C ASP A 459 -28.43 -16.46 -10.69
N SER A 460 -27.71 -15.63 -9.97
CA SER A 460 -27.45 -15.80 -8.52
C SER A 460 -28.00 -14.63 -7.73
N ALA A 461 -28.51 -14.88 -6.52
CA ALA A 461 -28.83 -13.81 -5.58
C ALA A 461 -27.57 -13.22 -4.95
N GLY A 462 -27.54 -11.90 -4.72
CA GLY A 462 -26.44 -11.20 -4.08
C GLY A 462 -26.67 -9.68 -4.00
N LEU A 463 -25.58 -8.94 -3.80
CA LEU A 463 -25.60 -7.50 -3.55
C LEU A 463 -25.62 -6.63 -4.82
N ARG A 464 -25.68 -7.25 -6.00
CA ARG A 464 -25.75 -6.59 -7.32
C ARG A 464 -24.57 -5.73 -7.70
N ILE A 465 -23.45 -5.76 -6.98
CA ILE A 465 -22.25 -4.96 -7.29
C ILE A 465 -21.52 -5.59 -8.47
N PRO A 466 -21.35 -4.90 -9.61
CA PRO A 466 -20.73 -5.48 -10.80
C PRO A 466 -19.21 -5.46 -10.69
N VAL A 467 -18.62 -6.38 -9.90
CA VAL A 467 -17.17 -6.49 -9.71
C VAL A 467 -16.46 -6.70 -11.06
N ASP A 468 -15.49 -5.85 -11.37
CA ASP A 468 -14.73 -5.88 -12.62
C ASP A 468 -13.63 -6.92 -12.62
N MET A 469 -12.96 -7.09 -11.48
CA MET A 469 -11.91 -8.06 -11.27
C MET A 469 -11.69 -8.33 -9.78
N ALA A 470 -10.97 -9.41 -9.50
CA ALA A 470 -10.53 -9.74 -8.15
C ALA A 470 -9.02 -9.97 -8.08
N LEU A 471 -8.41 -9.59 -6.97
CA LEU A 471 -6.99 -9.79 -6.68
C LEU A 471 -6.81 -10.41 -5.30
N ALA A 472 -6.18 -11.60 -5.25
CA ALA A 472 -5.64 -12.20 -4.04
C ALA A 472 -4.16 -11.79 -3.91
N PHE A 473 -3.83 -10.97 -2.92
CA PHE A 473 -2.47 -10.51 -2.69
C PHE A 473 -1.83 -11.36 -1.59
N HIS A 474 -0.89 -12.23 -1.97
CA HIS A 474 -0.19 -13.17 -1.11
C HIS A 474 1.33 -12.99 -1.17
N SER A 475 2.04 -13.63 -0.25
CA SER A 475 3.44 -13.94 -0.36
C SER A 475 3.64 -15.46 -0.25
N ASP A 476 4.55 -16.00 -1.04
CA ASP A 476 4.78 -17.44 -1.15
C ASP A 476 5.77 -17.95 -0.10
N ALA A 477 5.86 -19.24 -0.01
CA ALA A 477 6.85 -19.98 0.78
C ALA A 477 7.99 -20.50 -0.10
N GLY A 478 9.11 -20.81 0.52
CA GLY A 478 10.27 -21.42 -0.12
C GLY A 478 11.53 -20.57 0.01
N VAL A 479 12.66 -21.22 -0.03
CA VAL A 479 13.98 -20.62 0.11
C VAL A 479 14.83 -20.91 -1.13
N ARG A 480 15.84 -20.08 -1.35
CA ARG A 480 16.88 -20.28 -2.36
C ARG A 480 18.22 -20.40 -1.67
N ASP A 481 19.06 -21.32 -2.18
CA ASP A 481 20.43 -21.46 -1.74
C ASP A 481 21.23 -20.16 -1.94
N GLY A 482 22.19 -19.96 -1.11
CA GLY A 482 22.98 -18.74 -1.09
C GLY A 482 22.11 -17.52 -0.79
N ASP A 483 22.37 -16.42 -1.50
CA ASP A 483 21.61 -15.17 -1.40
C ASP A 483 20.65 -14.99 -2.60
N GLY A 484 20.10 -16.09 -3.11
CA GLY A 484 19.26 -16.12 -4.29
C GLY A 484 17.85 -15.59 -4.05
N ILE A 485 17.29 -14.92 -5.07
CA ILE A 485 15.92 -14.39 -5.06
C ILE A 485 14.93 -15.49 -5.46
N VAL A 486 13.89 -15.70 -4.67
CA VAL A 486 12.75 -16.53 -5.04
C VAL A 486 11.88 -15.80 -6.05
N GLY A 487 11.47 -14.57 -5.76
CA GLY A 487 10.76 -13.66 -6.66
C GLY A 487 9.28 -13.95 -6.83
N THR A 488 8.71 -13.44 -7.93
CA THR A 488 7.25 -13.28 -8.11
C THR A 488 6.63 -14.42 -8.93
N LEU A 489 5.46 -14.91 -8.45
CA LEU A 489 4.62 -15.89 -9.12
C LEU A 489 3.20 -15.33 -9.30
N GLY A 490 2.58 -15.56 -10.45
CA GLY A 490 1.16 -15.26 -10.69
C GLY A 490 0.36 -16.52 -10.96
N ILE A 491 -0.83 -16.61 -10.38
CA ILE A 491 -1.74 -17.76 -10.53
C ILE A 491 -3.08 -17.28 -11.06
N CYS A 492 -3.62 -18.00 -12.05
CA CYS A 492 -4.96 -17.82 -12.56
C CYS A 492 -5.59 -19.19 -12.87
N TYR A 493 -6.89 -19.23 -13.18
CA TYR A 493 -7.54 -20.44 -13.66
C TYR A 493 -8.52 -20.17 -14.79
N THR A 494 -8.28 -20.78 -15.95
CA THR A 494 -9.04 -20.50 -17.18
C THR A 494 -9.97 -21.64 -17.62
N ARG A 495 -9.97 -22.78 -16.93
CA ARG A 495 -10.57 -24.02 -17.45
C ARG A 495 -11.94 -24.37 -16.88
N ASP A 496 -12.39 -23.61 -15.86
CA ASP A 496 -13.70 -23.84 -15.24
C ASP A 496 -14.85 -23.41 -16.13
N THR A 497 -16.04 -23.96 -15.93
CA THR A 497 -17.27 -23.62 -16.66
C THR A 497 -17.09 -23.53 -18.19
N LYS A 498 -16.36 -24.47 -18.77
CA LYS A 498 -16.04 -24.51 -20.22
C LYS A 498 -15.25 -23.26 -20.68
N GLY A 499 -14.47 -22.64 -19.77
CA GLY A 499 -13.63 -21.48 -20.05
C GLY A 499 -14.38 -20.15 -20.04
N ARG A 500 -15.57 -20.06 -19.46
CA ARG A 500 -16.38 -18.82 -19.42
C ARG A 500 -16.84 -18.49 -18.02
N PHE A 501 -17.03 -17.21 -17.75
CA PHE A 501 -17.78 -16.70 -16.60
C PHE A 501 -19.29 -16.73 -16.89
N ALA A 502 -20.13 -16.66 -15.85
CA ALA A 502 -21.59 -16.68 -15.98
C ALA A 502 -22.12 -15.52 -16.85
N GLY A 503 -21.53 -14.33 -16.76
CA GLY A 503 -21.81 -13.20 -17.63
C GLY A 503 -21.30 -13.34 -19.07
N GLY A 504 -20.82 -14.53 -19.47
CA GLY A 504 -20.42 -14.85 -20.84
C GLY A 504 -18.97 -14.52 -21.20
N ALA A 505 -18.23 -13.75 -20.38
CA ALA A 505 -16.85 -13.40 -20.65
C ALA A 505 -15.93 -14.61 -20.60
N ASP A 506 -14.84 -14.58 -21.40
CA ASP A 506 -13.83 -15.64 -21.45
C ASP A 506 -12.92 -15.59 -20.20
N ARG A 507 -12.65 -16.74 -19.57
CA ARG A 507 -11.74 -16.85 -18.42
C ARG A 507 -10.26 -16.56 -18.72
N TYR A 508 -9.88 -16.48 -19.99
CA TYR A 508 -8.55 -15.99 -20.40
C TYR A 508 -8.26 -14.57 -19.95
N ARG A 509 -9.29 -13.78 -19.60
CA ARG A 509 -9.15 -12.47 -18.97
C ARG A 509 -8.42 -12.52 -17.64
N SER A 510 -8.59 -13.60 -16.88
CA SER A 510 -7.81 -13.84 -15.65
C SER A 510 -6.32 -14.01 -15.96
N ARG A 511 -5.98 -14.68 -17.08
CA ARG A 511 -4.61 -14.83 -17.53
C ARG A 511 -4.02 -13.50 -18.01
N ASP A 512 -4.79 -12.69 -18.75
CA ASP A 512 -4.38 -11.37 -19.22
C ASP A 512 -4.08 -10.44 -18.03
N LEU A 513 -4.97 -10.41 -17.02
CA LEU A 513 -4.76 -9.68 -15.78
C LEU A 513 -3.45 -10.11 -15.09
N THR A 514 -3.27 -11.43 -14.92
CA THR A 514 -2.09 -11.99 -14.26
C THR A 514 -0.81 -11.65 -15.00
N ASP A 515 -0.80 -11.75 -16.34
CA ASP A 515 0.39 -11.42 -17.14
C ASP A 515 0.75 -9.94 -17.09
N LEU A 516 -0.24 -9.04 -17.19
CA LEU A 516 -0.02 -7.60 -17.17
C LEU A 516 0.50 -7.13 -15.81
N VAL A 517 -0.14 -7.55 -14.72
CA VAL A 517 0.29 -7.19 -13.35
C VAL A 517 1.67 -7.76 -13.06
N MET A 518 1.88 -9.05 -13.27
CA MET A 518 3.15 -9.71 -12.98
C MET A 518 4.31 -9.15 -13.82
N THR A 519 4.07 -8.85 -15.09
CA THR A 519 5.10 -8.26 -15.95
C THR A 519 5.47 -6.85 -15.49
N GLN A 520 4.48 -6.05 -15.08
CA GLN A 520 4.72 -4.72 -14.55
C GLN A 520 5.55 -4.78 -13.27
N VAL A 521 5.16 -5.63 -12.31
CA VAL A 521 5.87 -5.82 -11.04
C VAL A 521 7.34 -6.22 -11.27
N VAL A 522 7.57 -7.27 -12.04
CA VAL A 522 8.94 -7.77 -12.31
C VAL A 522 9.77 -6.73 -13.07
N SER A 523 9.19 -6.05 -14.06
CA SER A 523 9.89 -5.02 -14.83
C SER A 523 10.30 -3.83 -13.97
N ASP A 524 9.41 -3.33 -13.12
CA ASP A 524 9.70 -2.17 -12.28
C ASP A 524 10.77 -2.52 -11.23
N ILE A 525 10.72 -3.70 -10.61
CA ILE A 525 11.77 -4.15 -9.69
C ILE A 525 13.12 -4.26 -10.39
N ARG A 526 13.18 -4.91 -11.56
CA ARG A 526 14.44 -5.10 -12.31
C ARG A 526 15.08 -3.78 -12.73
N ARG A 527 14.28 -2.77 -13.05
CA ARG A 527 14.77 -1.47 -13.47
C ARG A 527 15.32 -0.64 -12.32
N THR A 528 14.74 -0.75 -11.12
CA THR A 528 15.00 0.20 -10.02
C THR A 528 15.69 -0.40 -8.80
N TRP A 529 15.46 -1.69 -8.49
CA TRP A 529 15.94 -2.33 -7.27
C TRP A 529 16.89 -3.49 -7.52
N GLU A 530 16.40 -4.55 -8.20
CA GLU A 530 17.10 -5.82 -8.29
C GLU A 530 17.04 -6.34 -9.74
N PRO A 531 18.12 -6.15 -10.54
CA PRO A 531 18.14 -6.60 -11.94
C PRO A 531 17.88 -8.09 -12.13
N GLU A 532 18.25 -8.91 -11.13
CA GLU A 532 18.09 -10.38 -11.16
C GLU A 532 16.76 -10.85 -10.55
N TRP A 533 15.80 -9.94 -10.30
CA TRP A 533 14.52 -10.33 -9.74
C TRP A 533 13.84 -11.43 -10.55
N SER A 534 13.50 -12.53 -9.90
CA SER A 534 12.96 -13.72 -10.58
C SER A 534 11.48 -13.57 -10.95
N ARG A 535 11.17 -13.76 -12.25
CA ARG A 535 9.82 -14.12 -12.69
C ARG A 535 9.70 -15.64 -12.61
N ARG A 536 8.95 -16.18 -11.65
CA ARG A 536 8.85 -17.64 -11.43
C ARG A 536 7.96 -18.33 -12.45
N GLY A 537 6.78 -17.81 -12.70
CA GLY A 537 5.84 -18.40 -13.64
C GLY A 537 4.50 -17.71 -13.64
N LEU A 538 3.68 -18.07 -14.63
CA LEU A 538 2.27 -17.76 -14.72
C LEU A 538 1.52 -19.09 -14.71
N TRP A 539 1.01 -19.48 -13.51
CA TRP A 539 0.39 -20.79 -13.35
C TRP A 539 -1.10 -20.77 -13.67
N ASN A 540 -1.51 -21.63 -14.58
CA ASN A 540 -2.92 -21.91 -14.82
C ASN A 540 -3.34 -23.14 -13.99
N ARG A 541 -3.57 -22.91 -12.68
CA ARG A 541 -3.86 -23.96 -11.70
C ARG A 541 -5.15 -23.71 -10.93
N SER A 542 -5.82 -24.80 -10.53
CA SER A 542 -7.11 -24.80 -9.84
C SER A 542 -6.97 -24.46 -8.34
N TYR A 543 -6.44 -23.29 -8.01
CA TYR A 543 -6.53 -22.73 -6.67
C TYR A 543 -7.95 -22.23 -6.42
N TYR A 544 -8.44 -22.36 -5.19
CA TYR A 544 -9.82 -22.02 -4.87
C TYR A 544 -10.12 -20.54 -5.16
N GLU A 545 -9.26 -19.66 -4.68
CA GLU A 545 -9.37 -18.22 -4.85
C GLU A 545 -9.22 -17.75 -6.31
N ALA A 546 -8.55 -18.51 -7.17
CA ALA A 546 -8.43 -18.20 -8.60
C ALA A 546 -9.57 -18.80 -9.44
N ARG A 547 -10.22 -19.88 -8.95
CA ARG A 547 -11.21 -20.63 -9.73
C ARG A 547 -12.65 -20.21 -9.45
N VAL A 548 -13.01 -20.03 -8.17
CA VAL A 548 -14.39 -19.87 -7.73
C VAL A 548 -15.00 -18.50 -8.02
N PRO A 549 -14.25 -17.39 -7.93
CA PRO A 549 -14.82 -16.06 -8.23
C PRO A 549 -15.39 -15.99 -9.64
N GLY A 550 -16.57 -15.36 -9.76
CA GLY A 550 -17.27 -15.14 -11.03
C GLY A 550 -16.71 -14.00 -11.87
N ALA A 551 -15.67 -13.31 -11.40
CA ALA A 551 -14.96 -12.24 -12.08
C ALA A 551 -13.55 -12.68 -12.50
N PRO A 552 -12.91 -11.99 -13.46
CA PRO A 552 -11.48 -12.18 -13.75
C PRO A 552 -10.65 -12.03 -12.48
N THR A 553 -9.89 -13.06 -12.13
CA THR A 553 -9.16 -13.14 -10.87
C THR A 553 -7.72 -13.56 -11.09
N MET A 554 -6.80 -12.90 -10.38
CA MET A 554 -5.44 -13.36 -10.21
C MET A 554 -5.12 -13.55 -8.73
N LEU A 555 -4.22 -14.50 -8.44
CA LEU A 555 -3.54 -14.63 -7.18
C LEU A 555 -2.06 -14.26 -7.41
N LEU A 556 -1.61 -13.26 -6.70
CA LEU A 556 -0.23 -12.77 -6.74
C LEU A 556 0.52 -13.33 -5.53
N GLU A 557 1.56 -14.10 -5.80
CA GLU A 557 2.58 -14.46 -4.83
C GLU A 557 3.78 -13.54 -5.07
N LEU A 558 3.82 -12.44 -4.34
CA LEU A 558 4.75 -11.34 -4.62
C LEU A 558 6.21 -11.78 -4.55
N LEU A 559 6.56 -12.44 -3.45
CA LEU A 559 7.90 -12.90 -3.09
C LEU A 559 7.77 -14.03 -2.06
N SER A 560 8.88 -14.60 -1.61
CA SER A 560 8.82 -15.56 -0.51
C SER A 560 9.10 -14.90 0.83
N HIS A 561 8.10 -14.94 1.72
CA HIS A 561 8.27 -14.49 3.11
C HIS A 561 9.21 -15.38 3.94
N GLN A 562 9.60 -16.56 3.44
CA GLN A 562 10.59 -17.44 4.06
C GLN A 562 12.02 -17.11 3.61
N ASN A 563 12.19 -16.44 2.45
CA ASN A 563 13.50 -16.19 1.87
C ASN A 563 14.07 -14.85 2.34
N PHE A 564 15.17 -14.90 3.11
CA PHE A 564 15.76 -13.68 3.64
C PHE A 564 16.17 -12.67 2.57
N ALA A 565 16.68 -13.14 1.44
CA ALA A 565 17.05 -12.26 0.32
C ALA A 565 15.83 -11.46 -0.18
N ASP A 566 14.67 -12.11 -0.32
CA ASP A 566 13.40 -11.47 -0.71
C ASP A 566 12.94 -10.49 0.38
N MET A 567 13.01 -10.88 1.65
CA MET A 567 12.50 -10.08 2.78
C MET A 567 13.32 -8.82 3.07
N ARG A 568 14.60 -8.78 2.68
CA ARG A 568 15.39 -7.53 2.74
C ARG A 568 14.85 -6.44 1.82
N TYR A 569 14.24 -6.83 0.69
CA TYR A 569 13.47 -5.91 -0.16
C TYR A 569 12.09 -5.68 0.42
N GLY A 570 11.38 -6.75 0.71
CA GLY A 570 9.98 -6.73 1.09
C GLY A 570 9.67 -5.97 2.39
N SER A 571 10.63 -5.82 3.30
CA SER A 571 10.48 -5.03 4.52
C SER A 571 10.71 -3.52 4.30
N ASP A 572 11.20 -3.08 3.13
CA ASP A 572 11.46 -1.66 2.85
C ASP A 572 10.17 -0.96 2.39
N PRO A 573 9.73 0.12 3.07
CA PRO A 573 8.52 0.86 2.72
C PRO A 573 8.51 1.39 1.28
N ARG A 574 9.66 1.78 0.73
CA ARG A 574 9.78 2.25 -0.65
C ARG A 574 9.57 1.12 -1.66
N PHE A 575 10.03 -0.08 -1.32
CA PHE A 575 9.74 -1.26 -2.13
C PHE A 575 8.24 -1.60 -2.09
N LYS A 576 7.60 -1.47 -0.92
CA LYS A 576 6.14 -1.65 -0.78
C LYS A 576 5.37 -0.65 -1.65
N PHE A 577 5.79 0.62 -1.67
CA PHE A 577 5.22 1.64 -2.55
C PHE A 577 5.40 1.29 -4.04
N LEU A 578 6.64 0.94 -4.45
CA LEU A 578 6.94 0.55 -5.84
C LEU A 578 6.06 -0.62 -6.32
N ILE A 579 5.97 -1.67 -5.51
CA ILE A 579 5.17 -2.86 -5.83
C ILE A 579 3.70 -2.50 -5.97
N SER A 580 3.15 -1.77 -5.00
CA SER A 580 1.75 -1.35 -5.02
C SER A 580 1.45 -0.50 -6.25
N ARG A 581 2.37 0.41 -6.62
CA ARG A 581 2.27 1.20 -7.85
C ARG A 581 2.36 0.34 -9.12
N ALA A 582 3.23 -0.67 -9.14
CA ALA A 582 3.34 -1.58 -10.27
C ALA A 582 2.06 -2.45 -10.44
N VAL A 583 1.50 -2.94 -9.34
CA VAL A 583 0.21 -3.66 -9.33
C VAL A 583 -0.91 -2.75 -9.83
N TYR A 584 -1.01 -1.52 -9.30
CA TYR A 584 -1.97 -0.51 -9.76
C TYR A 584 -1.86 -0.25 -11.27
N LYS A 585 -0.64 -0.01 -11.79
CA LYS A 585 -0.41 0.19 -13.23
C LYS A 585 -0.85 -1.02 -14.07
N GLY A 586 -0.56 -2.23 -13.60
CA GLY A 586 -0.98 -3.47 -14.26
C GLY A 586 -2.50 -3.61 -14.30
N ILE A 587 -3.20 -3.32 -13.19
CA ILE A 587 -4.67 -3.31 -13.09
C ILE A 587 -5.27 -2.25 -14.02
N LEU A 588 -4.74 -1.02 -13.99
CA LEU A 588 -5.22 0.08 -14.83
C LEU A 588 -5.12 -0.26 -16.32
N ARG A 589 -3.97 -0.76 -16.78
CA ARG A 589 -3.78 -1.22 -18.16
C ARG A 589 -4.73 -2.35 -18.54
N TYR A 590 -4.91 -3.30 -17.63
CA TYR A 590 -5.84 -4.40 -17.82
C TYR A 590 -7.27 -3.88 -18.00
N LEU A 591 -7.80 -3.11 -17.06
CA LEU A 591 -9.18 -2.61 -17.11
C LEU A 591 -9.40 -1.67 -18.29
N ALA A 592 -8.45 -0.79 -18.60
CA ALA A 592 -8.52 0.07 -19.78
C ALA A 592 -8.69 -0.76 -21.07
N SER A 593 -7.92 -1.86 -21.20
CA SER A 593 -8.06 -2.76 -22.37
C SER A 593 -9.38 -3.53 -22.41
N GLN A 594 -9.99 -3.82 -21.25
CA GLN A 594 -11.28 -4.50 -21.19
C GLN A 594 -12.44 -3.61 -21.63
N TYR A 595 -12.31 -2.31 -21.41
CA TYR A 595 -13.34 -1.31 -21.74
C TYR A 595 -13.03 -0.54 -23.02
N ASP A 596 -11.91 -0.82 -23.65
CA ASP A 596 -11.42 -0.12 -24.85
C ASP A 596 -11.39 1.41 -24.65
N VAL A 597 -10.81 1.84 -23.51
CA VAL A 597 -10.65 3.24 -23.14
C VAL A 597 -9.17 3.59 -22.95
N PRO A 598 -8.76 4.83 -23.24
CA PRO A 598 -7.42 5.28 -22.91
C PRO A 598 -7.25 5.38 -21.39
N TYR A 599 -6.00 5.25 -20.92
CA TYR A 599 -5.65 5.40 -19.52
C TYR A 599 -4.52 6.40 -19.32
N VAL A 600 -4.47 6.96 -18.12
CA VAL A 600 -3.40 7.80 -17.61
C VAL A 600 -3.07 7.28 -16.20
N VAL A 601 -1.78 7.18 -15.89
CA VAL A 601 -1.33 6.80 -14.55
C VAL A 601 -1.27 8.06 -13.68
N GLN A 602 -1.74 7.98 -12.42
CA GLN A 602 -1.64 9.08 -11.46
C GLN A 602 -0.19 9.53 -11.26
N PRO A 603 0.08 10.82 -10.95
CA PRO A 603 1.43 11.33 -10.77
C PRO A 603 2.15 10.72 -9.56
N LEU A 604 3.46 10.97 -9.47
CA LEU A 604 4.23 10.81 -8.23
C LEU A 604 4.00 12.03 -7.31
N PRO A 605 4.24 11.89 -5.99
CA PRO A 605 4.25 13.03 -5.07
C PRO A 605 5.25 14.10 -5.53
N VAL A 606 4.95 15.36 -5.23
CA VAL A 606 5.89 16.48 -5.46
C VAL A 606 7.06 16.42 -4.48
N GLU A 607 8.16 17.10 -4.82
CA GLU A 607 9.36 17.20 -3.98
C GLU A 607 9.88 18.65 -3.91
N ALA A 608 10.95 18.87 -3.17
CA ALA A 608 11.62 20.16 -3.03
C ALA A 608 10.66 21.30 -2.67
N MET A 609 9.82 21.06 -1.67
CA MET A 609 8.88 22.05 -1.17
C MET A 609 9.57 23.15 -0.37
N SER A 610 9.02 24.36 -0.39
CA SER A 610 9.39 25.45 0.51
C SER A 610 8.21 26.36 0.83
N THR A 611 8.27 27.03 1.98
CA THR A 611 7.38 28.09 2.38
C THR A 611 8.18 29.37 2.56
N GLU A 612 7.65 30.50 2.08
CA GLU A 612 8.30 31.82 2.17
C GLU A 612 7.25 32.91 2.40
N PHE A 613 7.54 33.85 3.28
CA PHE A 613 6.68 35.03 3.47
C PHE A 613 6.78 35.99 2.30
N VAL A 614 5.65 36.31 1.68
CA VAL A 614 5.53 37.23 0.53
C VAL A 614 4.63 38.42 0.87
N GLY A 615 5.07 39.21 1.85
CA GLY A 615 4.34 40.34 2.47
C GLY A 615 3.92 39.98 3.90
N ASP A 616 3.12 40.86 4.52
CA ASP A 616 2.86 40.77 5.96
C ASP A 616 2.07 39.55 6.40
N ASN A 617 1.03 39.17 5.65
CA ASN A 617 0.12 38.08 6.02
C ASN A 617 -0.04 37.02 4.92
N ARG A 618 0.97 36.83 4.08
CA ARG A 618 0.89 35.82 3.00
C ARG A 618 2.12 34.96 2.95
N VAL A 619 1.88 33.67 2.71
CA VAL A 619 2.91 32.64 2.49
C VAL A 619 2.79 32.10 1.08
N CYS A 620 3.90 32.07 0.36
CA CYS A 620 4.07 31.31 -0.86
C CYS A 620 4.51 29.90 -0.50
N VAL A 621 3.73 28.90 -0.87
CA VAL A 621 4.10 27.47 -0.83
C VAL A 621 4.49 27.06 -2.24
N SER A 622 5.71 26.60 -2.44
CA SER A 622 6.24 26.18 -3.75
C SER A 622 6.78 24.76 -3.71
N TRP A 623 6.87 24.10 -4.87
CA TRP A 623 7.34 22.72 -5.00
C TRP A 623 7.84 22.41 -6.40
N THR A 624 8.47 21.25 -6.56
CA THR A 624 8.91 20.74 -7.87
C THR A 624 8.13 19.46 -8.21
N PRO A 625 7.56 19.36 -9.43
CA PRO A 625 6.95 18.12 -9.89
C PRO A 625 7.99 17.02 -10.13
N VAL A 626 7.62 15.77 -9.87
CA VAL A 626 8.48 14.60 -10.07
C VAL A 626 8.10 13.88 -11.36
N ALA A 627 9.07 13.69 -12.25
CA ALA A 627 8.90 12.88 -13.45
C ALA A 627 9.00 11.39 -13.10
N ASP A 628 8.01 10.59 -13.53
CA ASP A 628 8.08 9.13 -13.38
C ASP A 628 8.89 8.50 -14.52
N SER A 629 10.11 8.07 -14.23
CA SER A 629 10.99 7.40 -15.21
C SER A 629 10.46 6.02 -15.67
N LEU A 630 9.47 5.47 -14.97
CA LEU A 630 8.84 4.19 -15.29
C LEU A 630 7.53 4.34 -16.06
N GLU A 631 6.94 5.56 -16.13
CA GLU A 631 5.62 5.78 -16.70
C GLU A 631 5.44 7.19 -17.27
N ALA A 632 5.55 7.31 -18.57
CA ALA A 632 5.49 8.60 -19.27
C ALA A 632 4.12 9.31 -19.18
N THR A 633 3.03 8.58 -18.91
CA THR A 633 1.68 9.17 -18.80
C THR A 633 1.43 9.85 -17.45
N ALA A 634 2.35 9.69 -16.48
CA ALA A 634 2.18 10.14 -15.10
C ALA A 634 2.56 11.61 -14.85
N ALA A 635 2.72 12.42 -15.90
CA ALA A 635 2.96 13.86 -15.74
C ALA A 635 1.76 14.54 -15.06
N PRO A 636 1.99 15.46 -14.09
CA PRO A 636 0.90 16.21 -13.46
C PRO A 636 0.32 17.27 -14.40
N ASP A 637 -1.00 17.45 -14.35
CA ASP A 637 -1.73 18.53 -15.01
C ASP A 637 -2.01 19.71 -14.03
N GLY A 638 -1.94 19.41 -12.71
CA GLY A 638 -2.18 20.40 -11.65
C GLY A 638 -1.87 19.81 -10.28
N TYR A 639 -2.21 20.55 -9.23
CA TYR A 639 -1.88 20.22 -7.84
C TYR A 639 -3.04 20.60 -6.93
N ILE A 640 -3.10 19.93 -5.76
CA ILE A 640 -4.02 20.31 -4.68
C ILE A 640 -3.17 20.63 -3.45
N VAL A 641 -3.35 21.84 -2.91
CA VAL A 641 -2.71 22.30 -1.68
C VAL A 641 -3.71 22.14 -0.53
N TYR A 642 -3.37 21.32 0.43
CA TYR A 642 -4.13 21.11 1.65
C TYR A 642 -3.54 21.95 2.78
N THR A 643 -4.40 22.64 3.51
CA THR A 643 -4.00 23.53 4.62
C THR A 643 -4.58 23.00 5.93
N ARG A 644 -3.76 23.08 6.99
CA ARG A 644 -4.15 22.81 8.37
C ARG A 644 -3.72 23.99 9.24
N ILE A 645 -4.61 24.47 10.09
CA ILE A 645 -4.34 25.55 11.04
C ILE A 645 -4.22 24.95 12.43
N ASP A 646 -3.15 25.28 13.14
CA ASP A 646 -2.82 24.86 14.50
C ASP A 646 -2.97 23.33 14.71
N ASP A 647 -3.82 22.94 15.65
CA ASP A 647 -4.15 21.53 15.95
C ASP A 647 -5.36 21.02 15.14
N GLY A 648 -5.81 21.74 14.12
CA GLY A 648 -6.90 21.32 13.25
C GLY A 648 -6.60 20.04 12.46
N ALA A 649 -7.36 19.82 11.41
CA ALA A 649 -7.08 18.82 10.41
C ALA A 649 -6.90 19.52 9.05
N PHE A 650 -6.33 18.81 8.08
CA PHE A 650 -6.23 19.33 6.72
C PHE A 650 -7.63 19.51 6.14
N ASP A 651 -7.81 20.62 5.44
CA ASP A 651 -9.00 20.97 4.69
C ASP A 651 -9.20 20.06 3.47
N ARG A 652 -10.15 20.39 2.60
CA ARG A 652 -10.43 19.64 1.37
C ARG A 652 -9.51 19.99 0.20
N GLY A 653 -8.56 20.89 0.40
CA GLY A 653 -7.56 21.34 -0.56
C GLY A 653 -8.05 22.34 -1.59
N THR A 654 -7.12 23.12 -2.08
CA THR A 654 -7.31 24.12 -3.14
C THR A 654 -6.53 23.69 -4.39
N TYR A 655 -7.21 23.65 -5.54
CA TYR A 655 -6.59 23.30 -6.83
C TYR A 655 -5.79 24.47 -7.41
N THR A 656 -4.65 24.19 -8.02
CA THR A 656 -3.82 25.12 -8.78
C THR A 656 -3.11 24.40 -9.94
N GLU A 657 -2.93 25.08 -11.06
CA GLU A 657 -2.12 24.57 -12.20
C GLU A 657 -0.63 24.93 -12.05
N LYS A 658 -0.31 25.85 -11.15
CA LYS A 658 1.06 26.35 -10.95
C LYS A 658 1.79 25.53 -9.89
N PRO A 659 3.10 25.37 -9.99
CA PRO A 659 3.90 24.68 -8.97
C PRO A 659 4.14 25.55 -7.72
N PHE A 660 3.22 26.43 -7.41
CA PHE A 660 3.16 27.23 -6.20
C PHE A 660 1.73 27.70 -5.91
N HIS A 661 1.49 28.06 -4.64
CA HIS A 661 0.24 28.67 -4.20
C HIS A 661 0.51 29.70 -3.10
N ILE A 662 -0.22 30.81 -3.11
CA ILE A 662 -0.12 31.86 -2.08
C ILE A 662 -1.34 31.73 -1.17
N VAL A 663 -1.08 31.60 0.14
CA VAL A 663 -2.10 31.45 1.19
C VAL A 663 -2.06 32.66 2.10
N GLU A 664 -3.20 33.22 2.42
CA GLU A 664 -3.32 34.23 3.48
C GLU A 664 -3.26 33.56 4.85
N GLN A 665 -2.53 34.18 5.78
CA GLN A 665 -2.36 33.70 7.15
C GLN A 665 -2.77 34.78 8.15
N GLU A 666 -3.37 34.34 9.26
CA GLU A 666 -3.56 35.20 10.42
C GLU A 666 -2.28 35.11 11.32
N PRO A 667 -1.67 36.24 11.71
CA PRO A 667 -0.51 36.21 12.59
C PRO A 667 -0.80 35.53 13.94
N GLY A 668 0.16 34.78 14.45
CA GLY A 668 0.04 34.00 15.68
C GLY A 668 -0.51 32.59 15.50
N HIS A 669 -1.01 32.23 14.30
CA HIS A 669 -1.49 30.90 13.98
C HIS A 669 -0.45 30.13 13.15
N LEU A 670 -0.28 28.85 13.45
CA LEU A 670 0.62 27.95 12.73
C LEU A 670 -0.14 27.27 11.59
N TYR A 671 0.29 27.56 10.36
CA TYR A 671 -0.25 26.94 9.17
C TYR A 671 0.67 25.81 8.69
N SER A 672 0.07 24.67 8.36
CA SER A 672 0.78 23.52 7.78
C SER A 672 0.22 23.19 6.41
N TYR A 673 1.10 22.84 5.47
CA TYR A 673 0.78 22.59 4.07
C TYR A 673 1.31 21.25 3.61
N ARG A 674 0.51 20.54 2.84
CA ARG A 674 0.94 19.39 2.05
C ARG A 674 0.35 19.50 0.65
N VAL A 675 1.03 18.95 -0.33
CA VAL A 675 0.64 19.06 -1.73
C VAL A 675 0.53 17.69 -2.36
N THR A 676 -0.51 17.48 -3.17
CA THR A 676 -0.62 16.35 -4.08
C THR A 676 -0.57 16.84 -5.51
N ALA A 677 -0.03 16.02 -6.40
CA ALA A 677 -0.09 16.23 -7.84
C ALA A 677 -1.29 15.48 -8.43
N VAL A 678 -1.96 16.05 -9.42
CA VAL A 678 -3.13 15.47 -10.06
C VAL A 678 -3.02 15.49 -11.58
N ASN A 679 -3.64 14.49 -12.22
CA ASN A 679 -3.87 14.43 -13.65
C ASN A 679 -5.16 13.65 -13.95
N ALA A 680 -5.47 13.44 -15.23
CA ALA A 680 -6.63 12.66 -15.64
C ALA A 680 -6.66 11.22 -15.09
N GLY A 681 -5.53 10.66 -14.66
CA GLY A 681 -5.40 9.32 -14.07
C GLY A 681 -5.72 9.25 -12.59
N GLY A 682 -5.62 10.38 -11.87
CA GLY A 682 -5.88 10.44 -10.44
C GLY A 682 -4.97 11.38 -9.67
N GLU A 683 -4.99 11.23 -8.36
CA GLU A 683 -4.26 12.03 -7.38
C GLU A 683 -3.07 11.23 -6.81
N SER A 684 -1.92 11.89 -6.66
CA SER A 684 -0.73 11.30 -6.03
C SER A 684 -0.91 11.12 -4.52
N PHE A 685 0.03 10.41 -3.90
CA PHE A 685 0.23 10.53 -2.46
C PHE A 685 0.66 11.96 -2.10
N PRO A 686 0.40 12.41 -0.85
CA PRO A 686 0.83 13.73 -0.43
C PRO A 686 2.34 13.80 -0.26
N SER A 687 2.88 15.00 -0.44
CA SER A 687 4.24 15.38 -0.07
C SER A 687 4.50 15.25 1.44
N GLU A 688 5.70 15.60 1.87
CA GLU A 688 5.95 16.03 3.25
C GLU A 688 5.07 17.24 3.62
N THR A 689 4.91 17.45 4.94
CA THR A 689 4.17 18.60 5.47
C THR A 689 5.16 19.67 5.90
N LEU A 690 5.07 20.83 5.28
CA LEU A 690 5.80 22.03 5.70
C LEU A 690 4.87 22.97 6.48
N SER A 691 5.47 23.83 7.29
CA SER A 691 4.70 24.76 8.14
C SER A 691 5.34 26.15 8.16
N ALA A 692 4.53 27.16 8.44
CA ALA A 692 4.97 28.53 8.66
C ALA A 692 4.09 29.20 9.71
N CYS A 693 4.67 30.13 10.47
CA CYS A 693 3.93 30.99 11.39
C CYS A 693 4.58 32.37 11.46
N ARG A 694 3.79 33.41 11.20
CA ARG A 694 4.18 34.80 11.42
C ARG A 694 3.74 35.22 12.82
N MET A 695 4.66 35.64 13.67
CA MET A 695 4.35 36.15 14.99
C MET A 695 4.05 37.67 14.90
N PRO A 696 3.05 38.19 15.66
CA PRO A 696 2.73 39.62 15.62
C PRO A 696 3.90 40.53 16.05
N ASP A 697 4.64 40.11 17.09
CA ASP A 697 5.81 40.85 17.64
C ASP A 697 7.06 39.96 17.54
N GLU A 698 7.48 39.62 16.30
CA GLU A 698 8.58 38.70 16.04
C GLU A 698 9.95 39.25 16.41
N LYS A 699 10.80 38.42 17.04
CA LYS A 699 12.23 38.69 17.23
C LYS A 699 13.08 38.50 15.98
N GLY A 700 12.53 37.85 14.97
CA GLY A 700 13.13 37.48 13.70
C GLY A 700 12.50 36.24 13.13
N CYS A 701 12.96 35.76 11.97
CA CYS A 701 12.41 34.59 11.29
C CYS A 701 13.48 33.50 11.18
N VAL A 702 13.16 32.27 11.62
CA VAL A 702 14.00 31.07 11.55
C VAL A 702 13.57 30.20 10.39
N LEU A 703 14.51 29.60 9.68
CA LEU A 703 14.16 28.57 8.68
C LEU A 703 14.27 27.16 9.29
N VAL A 704 13.20 26.40 9.22
CA VAL A 704 13.19 24.97 9.56
C VAL A 704 13.43 24.17 8.29
N VAL A 705 14.53 23.43 8.20
CA VAL A 705 14.85 22.57 7.06
C VAL A 705 14.56 21.12 7.42
N ASN A 706 13.58 20.50 6.74
CA ASN A 706 13.30 19.09 6.91
C ASN A 706 14.27 18.24 6.08
N GLY A 707 15.30 17.70 6.74
CA GLY A 707 16.30 16.80 6.19
C GLY A 707 16.02 15.32 6.47
N PHE A 708 14.89 15.00 7.10
CA PHE A 708 14.52 13.64 7.44
C PHE A 708 13.49 13.09 6.45
N ASP A 709 13.96 12.65 5.30
CA ASP A 709 13.15 12.00 4.25
C ASP A 709 13.26 10.46 4.24
N ARG A 710 14.07 9.86 5.12
CA ARG A 710 14.33 8.44 5.17
C ARG A 710 13.10 7.64 5.54
N THR A 711 12.80 6.61 4.72
CA THR A 711 12.02 5.42 5.06
C THR A 711 12.81 4.19 4.64
N SER A 712 12.90 3.17 5.51
CA SER A 712 13.78 2.05 5.24
C SER A 712 13.41 0.80 6.04
N ALA A 713 13.81 -0.37 5.52
CA ALA A 713 13.87 -1.59 6.30
C ALA A 713 14.84 -1.44 7.49
N PRO A 714 14.72 -2.28 8.52
CA PRO A 714 15.73 -2.41 9.56
C PRO A 714 17.07 -2.87 9.01
N PHE A 715 18.16 -2.53 9.72
CA PHE A 715 19.49 -2.99 9.36
C PHE A 715 19.56 -4.52 9.36
N SER A 716 20.11 -5.10 8.30
CA SER A 716 20.19 -6.54 8.10
C SER A 716 21.62 -7.03 7.97
N MET A 717 21.91 -8.21 8.52
CA MET A 717 23.17 -8.92 8.36
C MET A 717 22.93 -10.33 7.85
N ARG A 718 23.89 -10.82 7.05
CA ARG A 718 23.92 -12.19 6.56
C ARG A 718 25.35 -12.72 6.54
N SER A 719 25.52 -13.94 7.02
CA SER A 719 26.71 -14.78 6.84
C SER A 719 26.34 -16.03 6.04
N ASP A 720 27.24 -17.00 5.96
CA ASP A 720 26.99 -18.25 5.22
C ASP A 720 25.82 -19.05 5.83
N SER A 721 25.69 -19.08 7.15
CA SER A 721 24.68 -19.86 7.87
C SER A 721 23.67 -19.01 8.68
N LEU A 722 23.99 -17.76 9.00
CA LEU A 722 23.15 -16.90 9.83
C LEU A 722 22.66 -15.67 9.05
N ALA A 723 21.42 -15.29 9.30
CA ALA A 723 20.83 -14.06 8.79
C ALA A 723 19.92 -13.43 9.85
N GLY A 724 19.56 -12.15 9.68
CA GLY A 724 18.59 -11.48 10.53
C GLY A 724 18.58 -9.98 10.41
N PHE A 725 17.58 -9.38 11.06
CA PHE A 725 17.46 -7.95 11.23
C PHE A 725 17.90 -7.52 12.62
N TYR A 726 18.74 -6.48 12.68
CA TYR A 726 19.37 -6.03 13.92
C TYR A 726 18.84 -4.65 14.32
N THR A 727 17.66 -4.64 14.88
CA THR A 727 16.93 -3.43 15.30
C THR A 727 17.66 -2.61 16.35
N ASP A 728 18.52 -3.20 17.15
CA ASP A 728 19.37 -2.48 18.13
C ASP A 728 20.46 -1.62 17.47
N VAL A 729 20.80 -1.90 16.20
CA VAL A 729 21.75 -1.10 15.41
C VAL A 729 21.00 -0.01 14.67
N ASP A 730 19.88 -0.38 14.05
CA ASP A 730 18.98 0.51 13.35
C ASP A 730 17.66 -0.24 13.09
N GLY A 731 16.59 0.20 13.71
CA GLY A 731 15.27 -0.40 13.60
C GLY A 731 14.57 -0.11 12.27
N GLY A 732 15.27 0.59 11.35
CA GLY A 732 14.63 1.11 10.16
C GLY A 732 13.71 2.30 10.45
N VAL A 733 13.00 2.72 9.43
CA VAL A 733 12.03 3.83 9.54
C VAL A 733 10.78 3.47 8.72
N PRO A 734 9.68 3.12 9.35
CA PRO A 734 8.40 2.96 8.67
C PRO A 734 7.93 4.26 7.99
N ASP A 735 7.21 4.12 6.89
CA ASP A 735 6.49 5.24 6.28
C ASP A 735 5.19 5.49 7.07
N ARG A 736 5.16 6.60 7.79
CA ARG A 736 4.09 7.02 8.69
C ARG A 736 3.79 6.02 9.79
N ARG A 737 3.34 4.81 9.46
CA ARG A 737 2.96 3.76 10.41
C ARG A 737 3.31 2.37 9.88
N ASP A 738 3.71 1.47 10.75
CA ASP A 738 3.86 0.04 10.47
C ASP A 738 2.79 -0.76 11.22
N ILE A 739 2.11 -1.64 10.49
CA ILE A 739 1.09 -2.56 11.01
C ILE A 739 1.55 -4.03 10.96
N SER A 740 2.76 -4.28 10.50
CA SER A 740 3.27 -5.62 10.21
C SER A 740 4.37 -6.09 11.15
N PHE A 741 4.98 -5.19 11.90
CA PHE A 741 6.02 -5.54 12.87
C PHE A 741 5.40 -6.21 14.10
N ILE A 742 5.87 -7.42 14.43
CA ILE A 742 5.34 -8.20 15.56
C ILE A 742 6.32 -8.32 16.73
N GLY A 743 7.61 -8.03 16.50
CA GLY A 743 8.67 -8.12 17.50
C GLY A 743 10.02 -8.38 16.87
N ASN A 744 11.05 -8.41 17.68
CA ASN A 744 12.42 -8.59 17.23
C ASN A 744 12.71 -10.06 16.87
N GLN A 745 13.42 -10.26 15.77
CA GLN A 745 14.07 -11.50 15.43
C GLN A 745 15.54 -11.20 15.08
N ARG A 746 16.46 -11.57 15.96
CA ARG A 746 17.87 -11.16 15.85
C ARG A 746 18.74 -12.12 15.08
N ILE A 747 18.43 -13.40 15.15
CA ILE A 747 19.22 -14.47 14.54
C ILE A 747 18.28 -15.44 13.84
N TYR A 748 18.64 -15.84 12.63
CA TYR A 748 17.98 -16.89 11.89
C TYR A 748 19.03 -17.83 11.30
N ASP A 749 19.00 -19.11 11.70
CA ASP A 749 19.87 -20.15 11.17
C ASP A 749 19.34 -20.67 9.84
N LEU A 750 20.02 -20.30 8.75
CA LEU A 750 19.62 -20.66 7.40
C LEU A 750 19.71 -22.16 7.12
N ASP A 751 20.63 -22.88 7.78
CA ASP A 751 20.79 -24.33 7.59
C ASP A 751 19.65 -25.12 8.23
N MET A 752 18.96 -24.50 9.19
CA MET A 752 17.80 -25.06 9.89
C MET A 752 16.49 -24.41 9.50
N ALA A 753 16.46 -23.64 8.42
CA ALA A 753 15.29 -22.88 7.99
C ALA A 753 14.03 -23.73 7.82
N ARG A 754 12.95 -23.38 8.53
CA ARG A 754 11.63 -24.02 8.53
C ARG A 754 10.53 -22.95 8.62
N CYS A 755 9.31 -23.37 8.34
CA CYS A 755 8.17 -22.45 8.23
C CYS A 755 7.23 -22.48 9.44
N ASP A 756 7.64 -22.90 10.60
CA ASP A 756 6.79 -22.94 11.79
C ASP A 756 7.36 -22.11 12.94
N ASP A 757 6.49 -21.69 13.87
CA ASP A 757 6.85 -20.83 14.99
C ASP A 757 7.80 -21.52 15.98
N ASP A 758 7.86 -22.85 15.97
CA ASP A 758 8.71 -23.67 16.83
C ASP A 758 10.04 -24.07 16.17
N SER A 759 10.36 -23.45 15.03
CA SER A 759 11.59 -23.75 14.29
C SER A 759 12.82 -23.39 15.09
N ARG A 760 13.78 -24.33 15.18
CA ARG A 760 15.11 -24.08 15.76
C ARG A 760 15.94 -23.06 14.98
N ALA A 761 15.54 -22.76 13.73
CA ALA A 761 16.15 -21.71 12.93
C ALA A 761 15.90 -20.32 13.52
N LEU A 762 14.78 -20.14 14.24
CA LEU A 762 14.44 -18.88 14.90
C LEU A 762 15.31 -18.72 16.16
N GLY A 763 16.27 -17.84 16.15
CA GLY A 763 17.08 -17.49 17.33
C GLY A 763 16.27 -16.70 18.37
N ALA A 764 16.89 -15.70 19.00
CA ALA A 764 16.22 -14.85 19.99
C ALA A 764 15.12 -14.01 19.32
N CYS A 765 13.87 -14.30 19.63
CA CYS A 765 12.67 -13.65 19.10
C CYS A 765 11.79 -13.11 20.22
N THR A 766 11.08 -12.02 19.95
CA THR A 766 9.97 -11.49 20.76
C THR A 766 8.75 -11.25 19.89
N TRP A 767 7.58 -11.25 20.51
CA TRP A 767 6.30 -11.02 19.83
C TRP A 767 5.50 -9.90 20.51
N ASP A 768 6.18 -8.97 21.19
CA ASP A 768 5.60 -7.99 22.10
C ASP A 768 4.74 -6.92 21.40
N TYR A 769 4.87 -6.80 20.08
CA TYR A 769 4.20 -5.77 19.26
C TYR A 769 3.16 -6.34 18.29
N GLU A 770 2.78 -7.60 18.45
CA GLU A 770 1.72 -8.17 17.64
C GLU A 770 0.47 -7.30 17.69
N THR A 771 -0.02 -6.86 16.53
CA THR A 771 -1.22 -6.03 16.40
C THR A 771 -1.09 -4.58 16.85
N ASP A 772 0.09 -4.12 17.22
CA ASP A 772 0.33 -2.71 17.46
C ASP A 772 0.56 -1.97 16.14
N VAL A 773 0.07 -0.74 16.09
CA VAL A 773 0.33 0.19 15.00
C VAL A 773 1.47 1.10 15.45
N LEU A 774 2.65 0.90 14.87
CA LEU A 774 3.85 1.60 15.29
C LEU A 774 4.11 2.86 14.46
N GLY A 775 4.51 3.94 15.10
CA GLY A 775 4.87 5.20 14.44
C GLY A 775 6.22 5.11 13.73
N GLY A 776 6.28 5.72 12.54
CA GLY A 776 7.48 5.88 11.73
C GLY A 776 7.79 7.34 11.44
N ASN A 777 8.30 7.64 10.25
CA ASN A 777 8.43 9.00 9.77
C ASN A 777 7.06 9.58 9.40
N SER A 778 6.59 10.55 10.17
CA SER A 778 5.30 11.21 9.93
C SER A 778 5.35 12.22 8.78
N PHE A 779 6.55 12.68 8.41
CA PHE A 779 6.78 13.79 7.47
C PHE A 779 6.11 15.11 7.88
N ASP A 780 5.90 15.34 9.19
CA ASP A 780 5.17 16.49 9.74
C ASP A 780 5.92 17.14 10.93
N TYR A 781 7.26 17.07 10.93
CA TYR A 781 8.08 17.59 12.01
C TYR A 781 8.26 19.11 12.01
N PRO A 782 8.22 19.84 10.86
CA PRO A 782 8.33 21.29 10.87
C PRO A 782 7.29 21.99 11.75
N ALA A 783 6.06 21.44 11.86
CA ALA A 783 5.05 21.97 12.78
C ALA A 783 5.47 21.84 14.25
N LEU A 784 6.08 20.72 14.63
CA LEU A 784 6.53 20.47 16.01
C LEU A 784 7.69 21.38 16.42
N HIS A 785 8.71 21.53 15.56
CA HIS A 785 9.82 22.46 15.74
C HIS A 785 9.32 23.90 15.77
N GLY A 786 8.47 24.26 14.81
CA GLY A 786 7.88 25.58 14.69
C GLY A 786 7.13 26.06 15.93
N ARG A 787 6.37 25.16 16.61
CA ARG A 787 5.72 25.48 17.89
C ARG A 787 6.72 25.89 18.96
N ALA A 788 7.86 25.21 19.04
CA ALA A 788 8.90 25.56 20.01
C ALA A 788 9.62 26.88 19.63
N ILE A 789 9.79 27.15 18.33
CA ILE A 789 10.35 28.42 17.82
C ILE A 789 9.40 29.57 18.12
N THR A 790 8.11 29.43 17.88
CA THR A 790 7.13 30.50 18.17
C THR A 790 6.98 30.75 19.66
N ALA A 791 7.06 29.70 20.49
CA ALA A 791 7.10 29.86 21.96
C ALA A 791 8.35 30.61 22.46
N ALA A 792 9.46 30.65 21.69
CA ALA A 792 10.63 31.47 21.93
C ALA A 792 10.48 32.91 21.39
N GLY A 793 9.40 33.23 20.66
CA GLY A 793 9.09 34.58 20.13
C GLY A 793 9.61 34.83 18.72
N TYR A 794 9.93 33.81 17.95
CA TYR A 794 10.35 33.94 16.56
C TYR A 794 9.28 33.48 15.59
N SER A 795 9.19 34.10 14.43
CA SER A 795 8.50 33.60 13.27
C SER A 795 9.32 32.47 12.61
N PHE A 796 8.70 31.64 11.80
CA PHE A 796 9.42 30.63 11.01
C PHE A 796 8.75 30.33 9.67
N CYS A 797 9.59 29.99 8.71
CA CYS A 797 9.23 29.29 7.49
C CYS A 797 9.87 27.89 7.49
N SER A 798 9.49 27.02 6.57
CA SER A 798 10.13 25.72 6.43
C SER A 798 10.40 25.33 4.99
N ALA A 799 11.39 24.48 4.78
CA ALA A 799 11.76 23.95 3.48
C ALA A 799 12.15 22.47 3.58
N SER A 800 11.96 21.77 2.50
CA SER A 800 12.57 20.47 2.25
C SER A 800 14.08 20.61 2.06
N VAL A 801 14.87 19.66 2.52
CA VAL A 801 16.31 19.64 2.24
C VAL A 801 16.59 19.66 0.73
N ARG A 802 15.73 19.04 -0.08
CA ARG A 802 15.83 19.04 -1.53
C ARG A 802 15.70 20.46 -2.15
N ALA A 803 14.91 21.33 -1.53
CA ALA A 803 14.80 22.72 -1.97
C ALA A 803 16.08 23.50 -1.70
N VAL A 804 16.75 23.21 -0.59
CA VAL A 804 18.07 23.78 -0.24
C VAL A 804 19.14 23.24 -1.21
N GLU A 805 19.27 21.94 -1.38
CA GLU A 805 20.24 21.30 -2.29
C GLU A 805 20.15 21.82 -3.73
N ARG A 806 18.93 22.16 -4.20
CA ARG A 806 18.69 22.70 -5.55
C ARG A 806 18.82 24.22 -5.64
N GLY A 807 19.09 24.90 -4.52
CA GLY A 807 19.15 26.36 -4.47
C GLY A 807 17.80 27.07 -4.68
N THR A 808 16.66 26.35 -4.57
CA THR A 808 15.32 26.96 -4.66
C THR A 808 14.88 27.59 -3.34
N CYS A 809 15.55 27.29 -2.22
CA CYS A 809 15.43 27.92 -0.93
C CYS A 809 16.82 28.40 -0.44
N ALA A 810 17.03 29.70 -0.34
CA ALA A 810 18.30 30.25 0.05
C ALA A 810 18.41 30.40 1.57
N LEU A 811 19.41 29.78 2.21
CA LEU A 811 19.63 29.82 3.65
C LEU A 811 19.98 31.25 4.14
N GLY A 812 20.71 32.02 3.33
CA GLY A 812 21.20 33.37 3.69
C GLY A 812 20.12 34.42 3.98
N ALA A 813 18.86 34.14 3.68
CA ALA A 813 17.72 34.99 4.02
C ALA A 813 17.33 34.93 5.51
N TYR A 814 17.88 33.95 6.26
CA TYR A 814 17.50 33.67 7.64
C TYR A 814 18.68 33.75 8.59
N PRO A 815 18.53 34.39 9.77
CA PRO A 815 19.59 34.49 10.75
C PRO A 815 19.96 33.15 11.43
N ALA A 816 19.02 32.23 11.48
CA ALA A 816 19.22 30.87 12.00
C ALA A 816 18.48 29.83 11.17
N VAL A 817 19.09 28.65 11.07
CA VAL A 817 18.54 27.45 10.44
C VAL A 817 18.42 26.36 11.48
N ASP A 818 17.25 25.73 11.55
CA ASP A 818 16.95 24.54 12.35
C ASP A 818 16.83 23.33 11.38
N LEU A 819 17.87 22.48 11.37
CA LEU A 819 17.97 21.33 10.47
C LEU A 819 17.53 20.04 11.17
N ILE A 820 16.41 19.51 10.75
CA ILE A 820 15.83 18.25 11.21
C ILE A 820 16.48 17.09 10.46
N LEU A 821 17.19 16.21 11.16
CA LEU A 821 17.80 15.02 10.55
C LEU A 821 17.24 13.71 11.09
N GLY A 822 16.46 13.72 12.17
CA GLY A 822 15.76 12.56 12.69
C GLY A 822 16.62 11.29 12.75
N LYS A 823 16.20 10.27 12.03
CA LYS A 823 16.96 9.04 11.77
C LYS A 823 17.57 9.01 10.36
N GLN A 824 17.90 10.15 9.76
CA GLN A 824 18.56 10.20 8.45
C GLN A 824 19.92 9.50 8.53
N ARG A 825 20.16 8.55 7.63
CA ARG A 825 21.37 7.72 7.60
C ARG A 825 21.56 7.08 6.24
N THR A 826 22.78 7.00 5.76
CA THR A 826 23.15 6.23 4.56
C THR A 826 22.69 4.79 4.69
N THR A 827 21.79 4.37 3.80
CA THR A 827 21.08 3.10 3.89
C THR A 827 21.27 2.26 2.65
N THR A 828 21.70 1.01 2.84
CA THR A 828 21.82 0.00 1.78
C THR A 828 20.43 -0.55 1.41
N MET A 829 20.16 -0.68 0.12
CA MET A 829 18.88 -1.20 -0.39
C MET A 829 18.96 -2.70 -0.65
N GLY A 830 18.05 -3.48 -0.05
CA GLY A 830 17.93 -4.92 -0.29
C GLY A 830 19.26 -5.67 -0.11
N ARG A 831 19.79 -6.28 -1.16
CA ARG A 831 21.07 -6.99 -1.18
C ARG A 831 22.30 -6.08 -1.44
N GLY A 832 22.10 -4.79 -1.61
CA GLY A 832 23.18 -3.83 -1.90
C GLY A 832 23.63 -3.80 -3.36
N VAL A 833 22.80 -4.25 -4.30
CA VAL A 833 23.10 -4.19 -5.74
C VAL A 833 22.88 -2.80 -6.36
N ARG A 834 22.26 -1.91 -5.63
CA ARG A 834 22.06 -0.51 -5.97
C ARG A 834 22.83 0.38 -5.01
N GLU A 835 23.08 1.59 -5.45
CA GLU A 835 23.72 2.62 -4.64
C GLU A 835 22.96 2.88 -3.33
N ALA A 836 23.68 3.12 -2.24
CA ALA A 836 23.08 3.47 -0.97
C ALA A 836 22.44 4.87 -1.04
N VAL A 837 21.40 5.08 -0.24
CA VAL A 837 20.56 6.29 -0.24
C VAL A 837 20.45 6.90 1.15
N PHE A 838 19.85 8.08 1.28
CA PHE A 838 19.58 8.76 2.55
C PHE A 838 20.82 9.20 3.33
N ARG A 839 21.87 9.63 2.63
CA ARG A 839 23.05 10.23 3.28
C ARG A 839 22.62 11.37 4.20
N THR A 840 23.13 11.44 5.42
CA THR A 840 22.76 12.46 6.41
C THR A 840 23.14 13.86 5.95
N PHE A 841 24.32 14.02 5.40
CA PHE A 841 24.79 15.28 4.81
C PHE A 841 25.32 15.00 3.38
N PRO A 842 24.45 15.06 2.37
CA PRO A 842 24.92 14.97 0.97
C PRO A 842 25.85 16.13 0.61
N PRO A 843 26.76 15.98 -0.40
CA PRO A 843 27.74 17.00 -0.75
C PRO A 843 27.14 18.38 -1.06
N ASP A 844 25.97 18.43 -1.69
CA ASP A 844 25.30 19.69 -2.00
C ASP A 844 24.82 20.39 -0.72
N LEU A 845 24.23 19.65 0.24
CA LEU A 845 23.87 20.21 1.53
C LEU A 845 25.08 20.67 2.34
N GLN A 846 26.19 19.91 2.32
CA GLN A 846 27.45 20.33 2.98
C GLN A 846 27.95 21.69 2.44
N ARG A 847 27.95 21.88 1.12
CA ARG A 847 28.34 23.15 0.47
C ARG A 847 27.43 24.29 0.91
N GLU A 848 26.13 24.15 0.86
CA GLU A 848 25.17 25.19 1.23
C GLU A 848 25.33 25.61 2.71
N LEU A 849 25.53 24.63 3.61
CA LEU A 849 25.74 24.89 5.03
C LEU A 849 27.11 25.57 5.30
N GLU A 850 28.19 25.17 4.62
CA GLU A 850 29.51 25.78 4.75
C GLU A 850 29.46 27.23 4.29
N GLU A 851 28.83 27.52 3.16
CA GLU A 851 28.67 28.89 2.64
C GLU A 851 27.81 29.76 3.58
N TYR A 852 26.70 29.22 4.06
CA TYR A 852 25.79 29.90 4.98
C TYR A 852 26.49 30.30 6.31
N LEU A 853 27.18 29.34 6.92
CA LEU A 853 27.90 29.59 8.17
C LEU A 853 29.09 30.57 7.99
N ALA A 854 29.81 30.49 6.86
CA ALA A 854 30.87 31.42 6.52
C ALA A 854 30.37 32.89 6.35
N GLN A 855 29.11 33.07 5.98
CA GLN A 855 28.46 34.39 5.87
C GLN A 855 27.88 34.89 7.22
N GLY A 856 28.10 34.14 8.32
CA GLY A 856 27.66 34.53 9.66
C GLY A 856 26.29 34.00 10.05
N GLY A 857 25.73 33.05 9.31
CA GLY A 857 24.54 32.32 9.69
C GLY A 857 24.74 31.45 10.93
N ALA A 858 23.66 31.00 11.56
CA ALA A 858 23.69 30.12 12.74
C ALA A 858 22.88 28.83 12.50
N LEU A 859 23.39 27.71 13.01
CA LEU A 859 22.81 26.40 12.72
C LEU A 859 22.47 25.60 14.00
N PHE A 860 21.25 25.13 14.10
CA PHE A 860 20.89 24.02 14.97
C PHE A 860 20.69 22.77 14.11
N ALA A 861 21.38 21.66 14.40
CA ALA A 861 21.20 20.39 13.72
C ALA A 861 20.92 19.28 14.75
N SER A 862 19.85 18.52 14.54
CA SER A 862 19.43 17.45 15.47
C SER A 862 19.13 16.14 14.75
N GLY A 863 19.70 15.02 15.25
CA GLY A 863 19.45 13.69 14.66
C GLY A 863 20.28 12.58 15.30
N CYS A 864 19.88 11.32 15.04
CA CYS A 864 20.52 10.14 15.62
C CYS A 864 21.93 9.88 15.08
N TYR A 865 22.17 10.17 13.78
CA TYR A 865 23.35 9.75 13.04
C TYR A 865 24.13 10.93 12.46
N VAL A 866 24.06 12.09 13.13
CA VAL A 866 24.65 13.35 12.67
C VAL A 866 26.16 13.32 12.55
N ALA A 867 26.81 12.42 13.28
CA ALA A 867 28.26 12.23 13.21
C ALA A 867 28.63 10.82 12.75
N SER A 868 28.02 9.77 13.26
CA SER A 868 28.36 8.38 12.93
C SER A 868 28.24 8.06 11.43
N ASP A 869 27.29 8.64 10.72
CA ASP A 869 27.11 8.46 9.26
C ASP A 869 28.28 9.08 8.47
N LEU A 870 28.86 10.18 8.95
CA LEU A 870 30.03 10.82 8.36
C LEU A 870 31.34 10.06 8.65
N TRP A 871 31.36 9.17 9.64
CA TRP A 871 32.52 8.31 9.99
C TRP A 871 32.43 6.91 9.41
N ASN A 872 31.24 6.29 9.44
CA ASN A 872 31.00 4.89 9.16
C ASN A 872 29.89 4.64 8.14
N GLY A 873 29.30 5.68 7.57
CA GLY A 873 28.30 5.52 6.48
C GLY A 873 28.93 4.81 5.28
N ALA A 874 28.14 4.05 4.55
CA ALA A 874 28.58 3.29 3.38
C ALA A 874 29.21 4.17 2.28
N LEU A 875 28.92 5.49 2.30
CA LEU A 875 29.44 6.47 1.35
C LEU A 875 30.37 7.50 2.01
N SER A 876 30.75 7.31 3.29
CA SER A 876 31.57 8.27 4.02
C SER A 876 33.03 8.26 3.58
N ASP A 877 33.63 9.44 3.57
CA ASP A 877 35.05 9.63 3.24
C ASP A 877 35.74 10.67 4.16
N ALA A 878 36.97 11.07 3.81
CA ALA A 878 37.76 12.02 4.59
C ALA A 878 37.16 13.44 4.53
N SER A 879 36.49 13.83 3.45
CA SER A 879 35.85 15.16 3.32
C SER A 879 34.67 15.31 4.24
N ASP A 880 33.90 14.23 4.47
CA ASP A 880 32.78 14.20 5.41
C ASP A 880 33.24 14.47 6.85
N ARG A 881 34.33 13.83 7.26
CA ARG A 881 34.90 14.05 8.60
C ARG A 881 35.42 15.47 8.74
N ALA A 882 36.07 15.99 7.70
CA ALA A 882 36.55 17.36 7.68
C ALA A 882 35.38 18.37 7.74
N PHE A 883 34.28 18.11 7.07
CA PHE A 883 33.04 18.89 7.18
C PHE A 883 32.50 18.88 8.62
N ALA A 884 32.37 17.70 9.24
CA ALA A 884 31.91 17.60 10.62
C ALA A 884 32.78 18.37 11.60
N GLU A 885 34.10 18.26 11.49
CA GLU A 885 35.04 18.90 12.41
C GLU A 885 35.19 20.41 12.19
N ARG A 886 35.21 20.86 10.92
CA ARG A 886 35.42 22.29 10.59
C ARG A 886 34.14 23.12 10.59
N VAL A 887 33.04 22.53 10.08
CA VAL A 887 31.77 23.23 9.84
C VAL A 887 30.81 23.01 11.01
N LEU A 888 30.49 21.74 11.31
CA LEU A 888 29.58 21.42 12.41
C LEU A 888 30.20 21.52 13.80
N ARG A 889 31.57 21.51 13.90
CA ARG A 889 32.33 21.56 15.15
C ARG A 889 32.14 20.37 16.05
N VAL A 890 31.86 19.21 15.46
CA VAL A 890 31.67 17.93 16.16
C VAL A 890 32.51 16.81 15.55
N ALA A 891 32.82 15.81 16.34
CA ALA A 891 33.35 14.53 15.90
C ALA A 891 32.55 13.40 16.55
N TRP A 892 32.52 12.24 15.90
CA TRP A 892 31.95 11.04 16.51
C TRP A 892 32.93 10.42 17.52
N ASP A 893 32.45 10.22 18.76
CA ASP A 893 33.28 9.68 19.86
C ASP A 893 33.15 8.15 19.99
N GLY A 894 32.59 7.47 18.97
CA GLY A 894 32.35 6.04 18.97
C GLY A 894 31.21 5.62 19.89
N GLY A 895 30.45 4.60 19.47
CA GLY A 895 29.32 4.10 20.21
C GLY A 895 28.04 4.93 20.10
N ALA A 896 27.01 4.50 20.83
CA ALA A 896 25.69 5.13 20.85
C ALA A 896 25.11 5.14 22.26
N ALA A 897 24.19 6.08 22.53
CA ALA A 897 23.31 6.06 23.70
C ALA A 897 21.96 5.43 23.37
N ARG A 898 21.39 4.70 24.33
CA ARG A 898 20.22 3.82 24.10
C ARG A 898 19.06 4.04 25.08
N ARG A 899 19.26 4.94 26.09
CA ARG A 899 18.26 5.22 27.13
C ARG A 899 17.85 6.68 27.09
N GLY A 900 16.97 7.07 26.31
CA GLY A 900 16.37 8.37 26.00
C GLY A 900 16.39 9.49 27.04
N ARG A 901 17.50 9.70 27.78
CA ARG A 901 17.61 10.74 28.82
C ARG A 901 18.92 11.51 28.70
N VAL A 902 18.78 12.85 28.66
CA VAL A 902 19.91 13.78 28.61
C VAL A 902 19.76 14.88 29.64
N ARG A 903 20.89 15.46 30.08
CA ARG A 903 20.91 16.59 31.00
C ARG A 903 21.83 17.70 30.50
N VAL A 904 21.48 18.94 30.85
CA VAL A 904 22.26 20.10 30.54
C VAL A 904 23.53 20.13 31.38
N VAL A 905 24.67 20.55 30.75
CA VAL A 905 25.91 20.89 31.42
C VAL A 905 25.87 22.36 31.82
N THR A 906 25.77 22.62 33.11
CA THR A 906 25.66 23.98 33.64
C THR A 906 26.98 24.76 33.56
N GLY A 907 26.91 26.08 33.27
CA GLY A 907 28.03 27.01 33.30
C GLY A 907 28.62 27.46 32.00
N HIS A 908 28.10 26.97 30.84
CA HIS A 908 28.52 27.37 29.51
C HIS A 908 27.33 27.68 28.59
N GLY A 909 27.45 28.69 27.74
CA GLY A 909 26.51 28.99 26.65
C GLY A 909 25.10 29.43 27.04
N GLY A 910 24.83 29.76 28.31
CA GLY A 910 23.52 30.26 28.75
C GLY A 910 22.41 29.19 28.87
N PHE A 911 22.70 27.92 28.59
CA PHE A 911 21.71 26.82 28.69
C PHE A 911 21.23 26.65 30.14
N MET A 912 19.93 26.66 30.33
CA MET A 912 19.29 26.51 31.64
C MET A 912 19.36 25.09 32.13
N ARG A 913 19.62 24.89 33.42
CA ARG A 913 19.64 23.56 34.06
C ARG A 913 18.34 22.80 33.82
N GLY A 914 18.46 21.57 33.31
CA GLY A 914 17.31 20.72 33.02
C GLY A 914 17.70 19.31 32.60
N GLU A 915 16.69 18.47 32.58
CA GLU A 915 16.73 17.13 32.00
C GLU A 915 15.69 17.04 30.90
N TYR A 916 16.00 16.25 29.87
CA TYR A 916 15.16 16.01 28.72
C TYR A 916 15.02 14.51 28.50
N ARG A 917 13.84 14.10 28.00
CA ARG A 917 13.56 12.71 27.67
C ARG A 917 13.11 12.61 26.22
N TYR A 918 13.76 11.73 25.43
CA TYR A 918 13.35 11.40 24.07
C TYR A 918 12.85 9.96 23.98
N ARG A 919 12.09 9.66 22.93
CA ARG A 919 11.47 8.35 22.68
C ARG A 919 12.55 7.35 22.31
N ASP A 920 12.78 6.37 23.19
CA ASP A 920 13.78 5.30 23.02
C ASP A 920 13.14 3.92 22.77
N ARG A 921 11.80 3.87 22.69
CA ARG A 921 11.01 2.66 22.44
C ARG A 921 10.00 2.88 21.35
N LEU A 922 9.65 1.78 20.66
CA LEU A 922 8.57 1.76 19.67
C LEU A 922 7.23 2.14 20.33
N SER A 923 6.47 2.99 19.66
CA SER A 923 5.17 3.47 20.11
C SER A 923 4.34 3.97 18.92
N PRO A 924 3.02 4.15 19.07
CA PRO A 924 2.18 4.71 18.02
C PRO A 924 2.48 6.19 17.69
N GLU A 925 3.04 6.97 18.65
CA GLU A 925 3.22 8.41 18.52
C GLU A 925 4.36 8.80 17.58
N GLY A 926 5.29 7.87 17.29
CA GLY A 926 6.40 8.14 16.38
C GLY A 926 7.54 7.14 16.52
N TYR A 927 8.55 7.31 15.71
CA TYR A 927 9.70 6.41 15.65
C TYR A 927 10.50 6.37 16.95
N ALA A 928 11.16 5.25 17.20
CA ALA A 928 12.09 5.07 18.31
C ALA A 928 13.51 5.51 17.94
N VAL A 929 14.24 6.04 18.92
CA VAL A 929 15.67 6.37 18.86
C VAL A 929 16.43 5.28 19.61
N GLU A 930 16.75 4.20 18.95
CA GLU A 930 17.45 3.03 19.53
C GLU A 930 18.95 3.23 19.66
N ALA A 931 19.55 4.17 18.91
CA ALA A 931 20.98 4.42 18.88
C ALA A 931 21.26 5.90 18.58
N ALA A 932 21.38 6.71 19.61
CA ALA A 932 21.72 8.14 19.50
C ALA A 932 23.25 8.34 19.51
N ASP A 933 23.77 9.23 18.65
CA ASP A 933 25.21 9.48 18.48
C ASP A 933 25.86 10.05 19.76
N VAL A 934 27.01 9.52 20.11
CA VAL A 934 27.89 10.12 21.11
C VAL A 934 28.87 11.04 20.41
N LEU A 935 28.80 12.32 20.77
CA LEU A 935 29.57 13.39 20.15
C LEU A 935 30.84 13.73 20.95
N ARG A 936 31.74 14.43 20.31
CA ARG A 936 32.91 15.08 20.92
C ARG A 936 33.04 16.48 20.29
N PRO A 937 33.25 17.55 21.10
CA PRO A 937 33.60 18.88 20.58
C PRO A 937 34.85 18.83 19.68
N ALA A 938 34.83 19.55 18.55
CA ALA A 938 35.93 19.63 17.60
C ALA A 938 36.28 21.07 17.24
N GLY A 939 37.53 21.44 17.39
CA GLY A 939 38.02 22.76 17.07
C GLY A 939 37.86 23.80 18.21
N GLU A 940 38.33 25.01 17.94
CA GLU A 940 38.28 26.13 18.86
C GLU A 940 36.85 26.62 19.10
N GLY A 941 36.50 26.96 20.35
CA GLY A 941 35.17 27.43 20.72
C GLY A 941 34.08 26.37 20.80
N ALA A 942 34.43 25.11 20.52
CA ALA A 942 33.45 24.01 20.64
C ALA A 942 33.42 23.45 22.08
N PHE A 943 32.24 23.28 22.66
CA PHE A 943 32.07 22.78 24.03
C PHE A 943 30.80 21.92 24.19
N THR A 944 30.81 21.06 25.23
CA THR A 944 29.67 20.20 25.56
C THR A 944 28.57 20.99 26.27
N VAL A 945 27.33 20.95 25.74
CA VAL A 945 26.14 21.55 26.39
C VAL A 945 25.18 20.52 26.96
N LEU A 946 25.15 19.30 26.41
CA LEU A 946 24.27 18.19 26.84
C LEU A 946 25.06 16.91 27.04
N ARG A 947 24.69 16.11 28.06
CA ARG A 947 25.26 14.78 28.31
C ARG A 947 24.17 13.74 28.49
N TYR A 948 24.39 12.53 27.95
CA TYR A 948 23.55 11.38 28.24
C TYR A 948 23.67 10.97 29.71
N ILE A 949 22.54 10.70 30.35
CA ILE A 949 22.52 10.36 31.78
C ILE A 949 23.08 8.94 32.02
N GLU A 950 22.82 8.03 31.08
CA GLU A 950 23.20 6.63 31.21
C GLU A 950 24.73 6.39 31.29
N ASN A 951 25.53 7.19 30.61
CA ASN A 951 26.95 6.98 30.43
C ASN A 951 27.82 8.22 30.63
N GLY A 952 27.21 9.39 30.88
CA GLY A 952 27.90 10.67 31.08
C GLY A 952 28.59 11.26 29.84
N ARG A 953 28.43 10.63 28.64
CA ARG A 953 29.06 11.07 27.39
C ARG A 953 28.28 12.23 26.75
N THR A 954 28.92 12.93 25.83
CA THR A 954 28.36 14.12 25.19
C THR A 954 27.20 13.80 24.26
N ALA A 955 26.06 14.42 24.50
CA ALA A 955 24.83 14.33 23.72
C ALA A 955 24.60 15.56 22.83
N GLY A 956 25.22 16.72 23.18
CA GLY A 956 25.12 17.95 22.41
C GLY A 956 26.37 18.82 22.56
N VAL A 957 26.73 19.45 21.47
CA VAL A 957 27.89 20.35 21.35
C VAL A 957 27.41 21.71 20.83
N ALA A 958 27.91 22.79 21.42
CA ALA A 958 27.74 24.14 20.89
C ALA A 958 29.12 24.73 20.52
N CYS A 959 29.13 25.69 19.57
CA CYS A 959 30.32 26.42 19.18
C CYS A 959 29.98 27.92 19.01
N ASP A 960 30.86 28.81 19.56
CA ASP A 960 30.69 30.26 19.47
C ASP A 960 31.90 30.97 18.85
N ALA A 961 32.89 30.22 18.36
CA ALA A 961 34.09 30.75 17.74
C ALA A 961 34.19 30.42 16.24
N GLY A 962 34.13 31.45 15.42
CA GLY A 962 34.20 31.38 13.95
C GLY A 962 32.91 30.97 13.27
N VAL A 963 32.15 30.08 13.87
CA VAL A 963 30.79 29.69 13.45
C VAL A 963 29.89 29.55 14.68
N ARG A 964 28.58 29.72 14.49
CA ARG A 964 27.60 29.51 15.55
C ARG A 964 26.79 28.25 15.26
N THR A 965 27.07 27.20 15.99
CA THR A 965 26.38 25.91 15.81
C THR A 965 25.95 25.33 17.15
N VAL A 966 24.81 24.62 17.12
CA VAL A 966 24.38 23.65 18.15
C VAL A 966 24.07 22.36 17.44
N VAL A 967 24.72 21.26 17.85
CA VAL A 967 24.48 19.94 17.24
C VAL A 967 24.14 18.95 18.34
N THR A 968 23.01 18.24 18.19
CA THR A 968 22.61 17.16 19.11
C THR A 968 22.69 15.79 18.44
N GLY A 969 23.22 14.79 19.14
CA GLY A 969 23.29 13.41 18.69
C GLY A 969 21.96 12.64 18.85
N PHE A 970 20.89 13.34 19.14
CA PHE A 970 19.52 12.82 19.19
C PHE A 970 18.54 13.80 18.54
N PRO A 971 17.43 13.31 17.96
CA PRO A 971 16.45 14.17 17.29
C PRO A 971 15.65 15.01 18.29
N PHE A 972 15.49 16.29 18.00
CA PHE A 972 14.69 17.22 18.81
C PHE A 972 13.20 16.82 18.83
N GLU A 973 12.65 16.43 17.72
CA GLU A 973 11.24 16.02 17.58
C GLU A 973 10.91 14.71 18.34
N ALA A 974 11.94 13.95 18.71
CA ALA A 974 11.75 12.75 19.53
C ALA A 974 11.56 13.08 21.03
N LEU A 975 11.80 14.32 21.47
CA LEU A 975 11.50 14.76 22.84
C LEU A 975 10.01 14.58 23.14
N THR A 976 9.70 13.88 24.25
CA THR A 976 8.32 13.44 24.55
C THR A 976 7.43 14.52 25.17
N ASP A 977 8.03 15.58 25.71
CA ASP A 977 7.34 16.65 26.47
C ASP A 977 7.42 17.99 25.74
N ALA A 978 6.29 18.66 25.54
CA ALA A 978 6.22 19.93 24.82
C ALA A 978 6.98 21.07 25.54
N ALA A 979 6.85 21.17 26.85
CA ALA A 979 7.55 22.19 27.65
C ALA A 979 9.06 21.98 27.63
N GLN A 980 9.51 20.72 27.52
CA GLN A 980 10.93 20.42 27.31
C GLN A 980 11.43 20.88 25.94
N ARG A 981 10.64 20.69 24.88
CA ARG A 981 10.96 21.20 23.54
C ARG A 981 11.06 22.73 23.52
N GLU A 982 10.07 23.39 24.05
CA GLU A 982 10.05 24.87 24.14
C GLU A 982 11.25 25.44 24.88
N ARG A 983 11.62 24.83 26.01
CA ARG A 983 12.77 25.25 26.80
C ARG A 983 14.09 25.03 26.05
N LEU A 984 14.30 23.83 25.47
CA LEU A 984 15.52 23.55 24.73
C LEU A 984 15.65 24.44 23.49
N MET A 985 14.58 24.65 22.75
CA MET A 985 14.59 25.51 21.57
C MET A 985 14.91 26.98 21.95
N ARG A 986 14.33 27.45 23.05
CA ARG A 986 14.65 28.82 23.58
C ARG A 986 16.12 28.92 23.92
N ASP A 987 16.71 28.00 24.68
CA ASP A 987 18.13 28.02 25.05
C ASP A 987 19.03 27.98 23.78
N VAL A 988 18.64 27.16 22.76
CA VAL A 988 19.36 27.08 21.48
C VAL A 988 19.29 28.39 20.70
N LEU A 989 18.11 28.98 20.54
CA LEU A 989 17.96 30.23 19.79
C LEU A 989 18.57 31.41 20.49
N ASP A 990 18.45 31.50 21.82
CA ASP A 990 19.13 32.54 22.61
C ASP A 990 20.64 32.42 22.43
N PHE A 991 21.22 31.21 22.42
CA PHE A 991 22.65 31.01 22.17
C PHE A 991 23.05 31.37 20.73
N LEU A 992 22.31 30.92 19.74
CA LEU A 992 22.62 31.12 18.31
C LEU A 992 22.49 32.57 17.87
N LEU A 993 21.52 33.32 18.45
CA LEU A 993 21.14 34.68 18.04
C LEU A 993 21.55 35.74 19.05
N MET A 994 22.37 35.39 20.06
CA MET A 994 22.97 36.39 20.95
C MET A 994 23.68 37.47 20.12
N GLN A 995 23.27 38.74 20.27
CA GLN A 995 24.05 39.85 19.74
C GLN A 995 25.39 39.91 20.46
N ASN A 996 26.49 39.88 19.70
CA ASN A 996 27.81 40.16 20.25
C ASN A 996 27.84 41.62 20.70
N ASN A 997 27.49 41.88 21.94
CA ASN A 997 27.90 43.09 22.63
C ASN A 997 29.43 43.04 22.86
N ARG A 998 30.23 43.17 21.81
CA ARG A 998 31.65 43.43 21.86
C ARG A 998 31.99 44.74 21.14
#